data_e72cd786e544aa010fd11d9e695caaf2
#
_entry.id   e72cd786e544aa010fd11d9e695caaf2
#
_cell.length_a   1.000
_cell.length_b   1.000
_cell.length_c   1.000
_cell.angle_alpha   90.00
_cell.angle_beta   90.00
_cell.angle_gamma   90.00
#
_symmetry.space_group_name_H-M   'P 1'
#
loop_
_entity.id
_entity.type
_entity.pdbx_description
1 polymer ?
#
loop_
_entity_poly.entity_id
_entity_poly.type
_entity_poly.pdbx_seq_one_letter_code
_entity_poly.pdbx_strand_id
1 'polypeptide(L)'
;MKKLVLSGFLASEEIYINQLEALLLPMRPLKATATTSQPVLTIQQVETIFYKIQDIFEIHKEFYDALFPHIQQWDEKVAVGHLFQKLVRVAINQPVRSFSLCVLLISQNFLSSINEEIDPRRTAVTTPKGEARQLVKDGFLVEVSEGSRKLRHVFLFTDLLLCAKMKKTSVGRHQQYECKWYIPLADLTFQLLDDSDVLPHIQVLPEHEIEEMKTKISVIKSEIQKEKKALKGQSRNVERLRKKMNEQESWLLLHSPTIPFRIHNKHGKSYLFLLSSDYERSEWRESIQKLQRKDLQTCQLSSVELQVLTSSCFKLRTVHNIPVTSNKDDEETPGLYGFLHVIVHSAKGFKESANLYCTLEVDSYGYFVSKAKTRVFRDTTEPQWNEEFEIELEGSQCLRILCYEKCYDKTKLNKDDNEIVDIIMGKGQVQLDPQTVQSKNWHMDVIEMNGIKVEFSMKFTSRDLSLKRTPSKKQSGVFGVKISVVTKRERSKVPYIVRQCIEEVEKRGIDEVGIYRISGVATDIQALKAAFDTNSKDILVMLSDMDINAIAGTLKLYFRELPEPLLTDRLYPAFMEGIALSDPAAKENCMMHLLRSLPDPNLITFLSLLEHLKRVADNEPINKMSLHNLGTVFGPTLLRPSESEVTKGHITLATDIWSHDVMAQVQVLLYYLQHPPISFAELKRNTLYFSTDV
;
A
#
# COMPACT_ATOMS: atom_id res chain seq x y z
N MET A 1 -40.47 3.77 25.83
CA MET A 1 -39.05 3.51 25.54
C MET A 1 -38.17 3.63 26.78
N LYS A 2 -38.24 4.73 27.57
CA LYS A 2 -37.42 4.92 28.80
C LYS A 2 -37.57 3.77 29.81
N LYS A 3 -38.83 3.33 30.11
CA LYS A 3 -39.08 2.19 31.00
C LYS A 3 -38.39 0.90 30.52
N LEU A 4 -38.45 0.59 29.24
CA LEU A 4 -37.85 -0.62 28.67
C LEU A 4 -36.32 -0.63 28.82
N VAL A 5 -35.66 0.52 28.58
CA VAL A 5 -34.22 0.67 28.72
C VAL A 5 -33.77 0.52 30.18
N LEU A 6 -34.51 1.15 31.10
CA LEU A 6 -34.23 1.05 32.54
C LEU A 6 -34.50 -0.35 33.09
N SER A 7 -35.53 -1.05 32.57
CA SER A 7 -35.78 -2.45 32.92
C SER A 7 -34.66 -3.37 32.44
N GLY A 8 -34.11 -3.14 31.22
CA GLY A 8 -32.98 -3.88 30.71
C GLY A 8 -31.69 -3.60 31.53
N PHE A 9 -31.49 -2.36 31.96
CA PHE A 9 -30.40 -2.00 32.86
C PHE A 9 -30.54 -2.68 34.22
N LEU A 10 -31.76 -2.65 34.83
CA LEU A 10 -32.01 -3.29 36.10
C LEU A 10 -31.74 -4.79 36.05
N ALA A 11 -32.15 -5.46 34.96
CA ALA A 11 -31.86 -6.89 34.76
C ALA A 11 -30.36 -7.17 34.63
N SER A 12 -29.62 -6.30 33.99
CA SER A 12 -28.13 -6.41 33.92
C SER A 12 -27.48 -6.21 35.28
N GLU A 13 -28.01 -5.29 36.09
CA GLU A 13 -27.52 -5.01 37.42
C GLU A 13 -27.79 -6.19 38.38
N GLU A 14 -28.96 -6.81 38.27
CA GLU A 14 -29.31 -8.03 39.00
C GLU A 14 -28.34 -9.17 38.70
N ILE A 15 -28.05 -9.41 37.43
CA ILE A 15 -27.06 -10.43 37.01
C ILE A 15 -25.69 -10.13 37.61
N TYR A 16 -25.27 -8.85 37.60
CA TYR A 16 -23.96 -8.43 38.13
C TYR A 16 -23.88 -8.62 39.64
N ILE A 17 -24.94 -8.24 40.39
CA ILE A 17 -25.04 -8.47 41.84
C ILE A 17 -24.97 -9.95 42.18
N ASN A 18 -25.70 -10.80 41.45
CA ASN A 18 -25.66 -12.26 41.63
C ASN A 18 -24.25 -12.84 41.37
N GLN A 19 -23.50 -12.32 40.38
CA GLN A 19 -22.13 -12.72 40.13
C GLN A 19 -21.17 -12.29 41.24
N LEU A 20 -21.34 -11.09 41.80
CA LEU A 20 -20.57 -10.64 42.96
C LEU A 20 -20.87 -11.45 44.19
N GLU A 21 -22.15 -11.78 44.43
CA GLU A 21 -22.59 -12.63 45.55
C GLU A 21 -21.97 -14.03 45.44
N ALA A 22 -21.98 -14.63 44.25
CA ALA A 22 -21.30 -15.90 43.99
C ALA A 22 -19.80 -15.87 44.28
N LEU A 23 -19.12 -14.76 43.96
CA LEU A 23 -17.70 -14.56 44.31
C LEU A 23 -17.50 -14.40 45.82
N LEU A 24 -18.45 -13.88 46.58
CA LEU A 24 -18.36 -13.73 48.04
C LEU A 24 -18.63 -15.01 48.83
N LEU A 25 -19.35 -15.97 48.22
CA LEU A 25 -19.67 -17.27 48.86
C LEU A 25 -18.44 -17.99 49.43
N PRO A 26 -17.32 -18.15 48.70
CA PRO A 26 -16.12 -18.82 49.22
C PRO A 26 -15.34 -17.96 50.26
N MET A 27 -15.54 -16.65 50.32
CA MET A 27 -14.81 -15.77 51.22
C MET A 27 -15.06 -16.09 52.71
N ARG A 28 -16.31 -16.38 53.12
CA ARG A 28 -16.66 -16.67 54.53
C ARG A 28 -15.97 -17.94 55.05
N PRO A 29 -16.01 -19.11 54.37
CA PRO A 29 -15.30 -20.29 54.83
C PRO A 29 -13.76 -20.12 54.78
N LEU A 30 -13.24 -19.41 53.79
CA LEU A 30 -11.78 -19.11 53.71
C LEU A 30 -11.31 -18.23 54.84
N LYS A 31 -12.08 -17.19 55.26
CA LYS A 31 -11.78 -16.38 56.44
C LYS A 31 -11.85 -17.20 57.72
N ALA A 32 -12.85 -18.10 57.85
CA ALA A 32 -12.97 -18.95 59.02
C ALA A 32 -11.81 -19.94 59.16
N THR A 33 -11.31 -20.51 58.05
CA THR A 33 -10.21 -21.42 58.04
C THR A 33 -8.84 -20.71 58.20
N ALA A 34 -8.74 -19.44 57.82
CA ALA A 34 -7.51 -18.64 57.95
C ALA A 34 -7.05 -18.41 59.42
N THR A 35 -7.97 -18.62 60.40
CA THR A 35 -7.68 -18.52 61.83
C THR A 35 -7.32 -19.88 62.50
N THR A 36 -7.31 -20.95 61.73
CA THR A 36 -6.98 -22.30 62.21
C THR A 36 -5.47 -22.55 62.20
N SER A 37 -5.03 -23.65 62.87
CA SER A 37 -3.62 -24.05 62.91
C SER A 37 -3.04 -24.49 61.55
N GLN A 38 -3.87 -24.79 60.58
CA GLN A 38 -3.47 -25.14 59.18
C GLN A 38 -4.37 -24.42 58.19
N PRO A 39 -4.16 -23.13 57.94
CA PRO A 39 -5.00 -22.36 57.04
C PRO A 39 -4.72 -22.74 55.56
N VAL A 40 -5.80 -22.87 54.79
CA VAL A 40 -5.71 -23.04 53.31
C VAL A 40 -5.13 -21.79 52.68
N LEU A 41 -5.52 -20.61 53.19
CA LEU A 41 -5.01 -19.29 52.80
C LEU A 41 -4.83 -18.45 54.08
N THR A 42 -3.78 -17.62 54.12
CA THR A 42 -3.60 -16.65 55.22
C THR A 42 -4.65 -15.54 55.12
N ILE A 43 -4.93 -14.88 56.22
CA ILE A 43 -5.86 -13.73 56.26
C ILE A 43 -5.49 -12.69 55.21
N GLN A 44 -4.20 -12.40 55.07
CA GLN A 44 -3.68 -11.41 54.12
C GLN A 44 -3.90 -11.83 52.64
N GLN A 45 -3.80 -13.13 52.38
CA GLN A 45 -4.12 -13.67 51.01
C GLN A 45 -5.60 -13.59 50.74
N VAL A 46 -6.49 -13.93 51.68
CA VAL A 46 -7.92 -13.80 51.55
C VAL A 46 -8.31 -12.34 51.31
N GLU A 47 -7.75 -11.40 52.08
CA GLU A 47 -7.98 -9.96 51.89
C GLU A 47 -7.47 -9.45 50.52
N THR A 48 -6.38 -10.00 50.01
CA THR A 48 -5.85 -9.63 48.69
C THR A 48 -6.73 -10.16 47.58
N ILE A 49 -7.22 -11.41 47.66
CA ILE A 49 -8.07 -12.06 46.64
C ILE A 49 -9.44 -11.38 46.55
N PHE A 50 -10.04 -11.12 47.70
CA PHE A 50 -11.39 -10.53 47.81
C PHE A 50 -11.37 -9.01 48.03
N TYR A 51 -10.26 -8.37 47.67
CA TYR A 51 -10.07 -6.94 47.90
C TYR A 51 -11.25 -6.14 47.36
N LYS A 52 -12.00 -5.51 48.29
CA LYS A 52 -13.15 -4.63 48.02
C LYS A 52 -14.34 -5.24 47.24
N ILE A 53 -14.38 -6.54 47.02
CA ILE A 53 -15.50 -7.17 46.33
C ILE A 53 -16.80 -6.98 47.15
N GLN A 54 -16.68 -7.04 48.48
CA GLN A 54 -17.82 -6.82 49.38
C GLN A 54 -18.33 -5.37 49.28
N ASP A 55 -17.44 -4.40 49.30
CA ASP A 55 -17.85 -2.97 49.21
C ASP A 55 -18.55 -2.70 47.86
N ILE A 56 -18.07 -3.30 46.76
CA ILE A 56 -18.64 -3.18 45.45
C ILE A 56 -20.05 -3.85 45.42
N PHE A 57 -20.20 -5.02 45.99
CA PHE A 57 -21.48 -5.72 46.11
C PHE A 57 -22.51 -4.87 46.85
N GLU A 58 -22.12 -4.30 48.01
CA GLU A 58 -23.05 -3.49 48.84
C GLU A 58 -23.47 -2.21 48.11
N ILE A 59 -22.58 -1.54 47.40
CA ILE A 59 -22.87 -0.33 46.62
C ILE A 59 -23.89 -0.64 45.51
N HIS A 60 -23.65 -1.70 44.76
CA HIS A 60 -24.53 -2.08 43.64
C HIS A 60 -25.87 -2.60 44.12
N LYS A 61 -25.90 -3.32 45.25
CA LYS A 61 -27.13 -3.79 45.86
C LYS A 61 -27.97 -2.63 46.39
N GLU A 62 -27.38 -1.66 47.10
CA GLU A 62 -28.08 -0.45 47.53
C GLU A 62 -28.64 0.34 46.36
N PHE A 63 -27.91 0.44 45.28
CA PHE A 63 -28.36 1.10 44.06
C PHE A 63 -29.51 0.37 43.40
N TYR A 64 -29.45 -0.97 43.28
CA TYR A 64 -30.49 -1.81 42.73
C TYR A 64 -31.78 -1.68 43.52
N ASP A 65 -31.67 -1.83 44.86
CA ASP A 65 -32.80 -1.75 45.77
C ASP A 65 -33.48 -0.37 45.73
N ALA A 66 -32.72 0.69 45.50
CA ALA A 66 -33.25 2.05 45.32
C ALA A 66 -33.91 2.26 43.95
N LEU A 67 -33.38 1.67 42.90
CA LEU A 67 -33.85 1.84 41.51
C LEU A 67 -35.09 0.98 41.22
N PHE A 68 -35.14 -0.24 41.76
CA PHE A 68 -36.20 -1.24 41.50
C PHE A 68 -37.62 -0.72 41.68
N PRO A 69 -38.00 -0.07 42.81
CA PRO A 69 -39.38 0.41 43.01
C PRO A 69 -39.77 1.51 42.03
N HIS A 70 -38.83 2.37 41.60
CA HIS A 70 -39.08 3.43 40.62
C HIS A 70 -39.39 2.88 39.21
N ILE A 71 -38.88 1.70 38.88
CA ILE A 71 -39.15 1.06 37.60
C ILE A 71 -40.46 0.24 37.67
N GLN A 72 -40.77 -0.38 38.80
CA GLN A 72 -42.01 -1.12 39.02
C GLN A 72 -43.24 -0.19 38.96
N GLN A 73 -43.15 0.95 39.66
CA GLN A 73 -44.23 1.97 39.73
C GLN A 73 -43.94 3.12 38.76
N TRP A 74 -43.66 2.78 37.48
CA TRP A 74 -43.25 3.75 36.50
C TRP A 74 -44.33 4.78 36.16
N ASP A 75 -44.03 6.07 36.37
CA ASP A 75 -44.73 7.22 35.84
C ASP A 75 -43.80 8.01 34.91
N GLU A 76 -44.29 8.65 33.86
CA GLU A 76 -43.49 9.42 32.89
C GLU A 76 -42.73 10.58 33.53
N LYS A 77 -43.14 11.03 34.72
CA LYS A 77 -42.48 12.10 35.49
C LYS A 77 -41.38 11.61 36.44
N VAL A 78 -41.14 10.29 36.52
CA VAL A 78 -40.14 9.74 37.44
C VAL A 78 -38.74 10.14 37.04
N ALA A 79 -38.07 10.88 37.91
CA ALA A 79 -36.67 11.29 37.75
C ALA A 79 -35.74 10.37 38.57
N VAL A 80 -35.06 9.44 37.90
CA VAL A 80 -34.10 8.49 38.51
C VAL A 80 -32.66 8.97 38.51
N GLY A 81 -32.38 10.12 37.91
CA GLY A 81 -31.02 10.65 37.71
C GLY A 81 -30.25 10.85 39.01
N HIS A 82 -30.92 11.20 40.11
CA HIS A 82 -30.27 11.37 41.42
C HIS A 82 -29.70 10.07 41.98
N LEU A 83 -30.32 8.91 41.67
CA LEU A 83 -29.80 7.60 42.11
C LEU A 83 -28.48 7.26 41.42
N PHE A 84 -28.40 7.54 40.12
CA PHE A 84 -27.14 7.37 39.36
C PHE A 84 -26.07 8.36 39.84
N GLN A 85 -26.43 9.61 40.17
CA GLN A 85 -25.52 10.58 40.75
C GLN A 85 -24.98 10.13 42.10
N LYS A 86 -25.84 9.49 42.93
CA LYS A 86 -25.43 8.94 44.20
C LYS A 86 -24.43 7.80 44.03
N LEU A 87 -24.71 6.86 43.10
CA LEU A 87 -23.81 5.76 42.73
C LEU A 87 -22.44 6.27 42.31
N VAL A 88 -22.41 7.27 41.42
CA VAL A 88 -21.18 7.91 40.95
C VAL A 88 -20.40 8.55 42.06
N ARG A 89 -21.03 9.30 42.99
CA ARG A 89 -20.36 9.95 44.13
C ARG A 89 -19.76 8.93 45.08
N VAL A 90 -20.44 7.85 45.35
CA VAL A 90 -19.94 6.79 46.26
C VAL A 90 -18.78 6.08 45.60
N ALA A 91 -18.84 5.82 44.29
CA ALA A 91 -17.76 5.19 43.55
C ALA A 91 -16.48 6.07 43.44
N ILE A 92 -16.62 7.41 43.36
CA ILE A 92 -15.48 8.35 43.30
C ILE A 92 -14.74 8.42 44.63
N ASN A 93 -15.44 8.39 45.74
CA ASN A 93 -14.86 8.54 47.10
C ASN A 93 -14.14 7.27 47.58
N GLN A 94 -14.20 6.18 46.84
CA GLN A 94 -13.47 4.96 47.16
C GLN A 94 -12.11 4.92 46.41
N PRO A 95 -11.02 4.45 47.05
CA PRO A 95 -9.65 4.49 46.47
C PRO A 95 -9.40 3.47 45.36
N VAL A 96 -10.42 2.89 44.73
CA VAL A 96 -10.32 1.92 43.61
C VAL A 96 -10.35 2.64 42.26
N ARG A 97 -9.26 3.31 41.92
CA ARG A 97 -9.16 4.22 40.77
C ARG A 97 -9.36 3.59 39.36
N SER A 98 -9.13 2.30 39.19
CA SER A 98 -9.20 1.70 37.82
C SER A 98 -10.55 1.08 37.47
N PHE A 99 -11.30 0.58 38.45
CA PHE A 99 -12.62 -0.02 38.22
C PHE A 99 -13.74 1.03 38.23
N SER A 100 -13.62 2.01 39.14
CA SER A 100 -14.54 3.17 39.22
C SER A 100 -14.57 4.00 37.94
N LEU A 101 -13.47 4.13 37.19
CA LEU A 101 -13.42 4.94 35.97
C LEU A 101 -14.27 4.34 34.85
N CYS A 102 -14.32 3.01 34.71
CA CYS A 102 -15.18 2.35 33.72
C CYS A 102 -16.67 2.44 34.08
N VAL A 103 -17.01 2.23 35.34
CA VAL A 103 -18.40 2.38 35.82
C VAL A 103 -18.83 3.85 35.77
N LEU A 104 -17.93 4.80 36.08
CA LEU A 104 -18.18 6.24 35.98
C LEU A 104 -18.43 6.68 34.52
N LEU A 105 -17.60 6.22 33.58
CA LEU A 105 -17.75 6.54 32.15
C LEU A 105 -19.04 5.94 31.59
N ILE A 106 -19.37 4.71 31.98
CA ILE A 106 -20.62 4.04 31.56
C ILE A 106 -21.82 4.76 32.20
N SER A 107 -21.74 5.12 33.49
CA SER A 107 -22.82 5.79 34.20
C SER A 107 -22.99 7.25 33.78
N GLN A 108 -21.93 8.01 33.52
CA GLN A 108 -22.00 9.38 32.96
C GLN A 108 -22.59 9.38 31.56
N ASN A 109 -22.15 8.48 30.70
CA ASN A 109 -22.70 8.36 29.35
C ASN A 109 -24.19 7.94 29.39
N PHE A 110 -24.56 7.09 30.33
CA PHE A 110 -25.91 6.63 30.52
C PHE A 110 -26.81 7.73 31.14
N LEU A 111 -26.35 8.49 32.12
CA LEU A 111 -27.05 9.62 32.72
C LEU A 111 -27.27 10.77 31.73
N SER A 112 -26.31 11.08 30.91
CA SER A 112 -26.45 12.05 29.84
C SER A 112 -27.51 11.62 28.83
N SER A 113 -27.62 10.30 28.57
CA SER A 113 -28.59 9.75 27.61
C SER A 113 -30.05 9.71 28.15
N ILE A 114 -30.25 9.77 29.47
CA ILE A 114 -31.60 9.71 30.07
C ILE A 114 -32.16 11.11 30.36
N ASN A 115 -31.30 12.08 30.72
CA ASN A 115 -31.74 13.42 31.18
C ASN A 115 -31.84 14.47 30.08
N GLU A 116 -31.34 14.20 28.89
CA GLU A 116 -31.48 15.11 27.75
C GLU A 116 -32.74 14.74 26.92
N GLU A 117 -33.46 15.72 26.42
CA GLU A 117 -34.60 15.54 25.49
C GLU A 117 -34.18 14.82 24.20
N ILE A 118 -32.87 14.80 23.91
CA ILE A 118 -32.23 14.10 22.81
C ILE A 118 -31.21 13.10 23.37
N ASP A 119 -31.43 11.79 23.19
CA ASP A 119 -30.50 10.74 23.57
C ASP A 119 -29.19 10.85 22.76
N PRO A 120 -28.04 11.24 23.36
CA PRO A 120 -26.79 11.42 22.61
C PRO A 120 -26.27 10.13 21.96
N ARG A 121 -26.62 8.96 22.50
CA ARG A 121 -26.33 7.68 21.83
C ARG A 121 -27.20 7.51 20.60
N ARG A 122 -28.47 7.85 20.71
CA ARG A 122 -29.38 7.77 19.58
C ARG A 122 -28.94 8.70 18.45
N THR A 123 -28.60 9.94 18.77
CA THR A 123 -28.11 10.92 17.78
C THR A 123 -26.71 10.60 17.25
N ALA A 124 -25.84 9.94 18.06
CA ALA A 124 -24.56 9.46 17.59
C ALA A 124 -24.66 8.26 16.64
N VAL A 125 -25.68 7.41 16.82
CA VAL A 125 -25.89 6.18 16.01
C VAL A 125 -27.01 6.29 14.99
N THR A 126 -27.81 7.37 15.00
CA THR A 126 -28.87 7.62 14.03
C THR A 126 -28.68 8.93 13.29
N THR A 127 -29.03 8.94 12.02
CA THR A 127 -29.10 10.14 11.19
C THR A 127 -30.27 11.04 11.62
N PRO A 128 -30.34 12.32 11.21
CA PRO A 128 -31.50 13.18 11.47
C PRO A 128 -32.84 12.58 11.03
N LYS A 129 -32.87 11.72 10.04
CA LYS A 129 -34.06 10.99 9.58
C LYS A 129 -34.43 9.78 10.47
N GLY A 130 -33.60 9.45 11.46
CA GLY A 130 -33.85 8.29 12.35
C GLY A 130 -33.32 6.96 11.80
N GLU A 131 -32.64 6.95 10.68
CA GLU A 131 -31.95 5.76 10.13
C GLU A 131 -30.67 5.49 10.93
N ALA A 132 -30.23 4.22 10.97
CA ALA A 132 -28.98 3.86 11.62
C ALA A 132 -27.79 4.47 10.87
N ARG A 133 -26.96 5.26 11.59
CA ARG A 133 -25.70 5.78 11.05
C ARG A 133 -24.70 4.65 10.91
N GLN A 134 -24.26 4.38 9.69
CA GLN A 134 -23.32 3.30 9.39
C GLN A 134 -22.00 3.87 8.92
N LEU A 135 -20.91 3.20 9.28
CA LEU A 135 -19.61 3.46 8.70
C LEU A 135 -19.57 2.84 7.29
N VAL A 136 -19.30 3.68 6.28
CA VAL A 136 -19.22 3.28 4.87
C VAL A 136 -17.78 3.00 4.48
N LYS A 137 -16.86 3.87 4.92
CA LYS A 137 -15.44 3.80 4.61
C LYS A 137 -14.61 4.46 5.70
N ASP A 138 -13.44 3.94 5.95
CA ASP A 138 -12.42 4.61 6.75
C ASP A 138 -11.03 4.43 6.15
N GLY A 139 -10.08 5.28 6.54
CA GLY A 139 -8.70 5.19 6.07
C GLY A 139 -7.80 6.23 6.70
N PHE A 140 -6.49 5.96 6.66
CA PHE A 140 -5.48 6.92 7.10
C PHE A 140 -5.12 7.84 5.95
N LEU A 141 -5.34 9.14 6.12
CA LEU A 141 -5.02 10.20 5.16
C LEU A 141 -4.03 11.18 5.76
N VAL A 142 -3.27 11.85 4.93
CA VAL A 142 -2.33 12.90 5.34
C VAL A 142 -3.01 14.26 5.20
N GLU A 143 -3.38 14.87 6.31
CA GLU A 143 -3.90 16.26 6.35
C GLU A 143 -2.73 17.24 6.30
N VAL A 144 -2.81 18.24 5.42
CA VAL A 144 -1.90 19.38 5.39
C VAL A 144 -2.53 20.52 6.17
N SER A 145 -1.90 20.91 7.27
CA SER A 145 -2.36 22.00 8.12
C SER A 145 -1.16 22.82 8.59
N GLU A 146 -1.20 24.13 8.35
CA GLU A 146 -0.13 25.06 8.74
C GLU A 146 1.25 24.64 8.19
N GLY A 147 1.30 24.21 6.93
CA GLY A 147 2.53 23.76 6.26
C GLY A 147 3.10 22.43 6.76
N SER A 148 2.43 21.77 7.71
CA SER A 148 2.87 20.48 8.25
C SER A 148 1.96 19.33 7.83
N ARG A 149 2.55 18.17 7.58
CA ARG A 149 1.84 16.92 7.28
C ARG A 149 1.43 16.24 8.59
N LYS A 150 0.15 15.90 8.71
CA LYS A 150 -0.41 15.28 9.92
C LYS A 150 -1.21 14.04 9.53
N LEU A 151 -0.86 12.90 10.08
CA LEU A 151 -1.62 11.66 9.85
C LEU A 151 -2.96 11.74 10.58
N ARG A 152 -4.04 11.46 9.85
CA ARG A 152 -5.42 11.43 10.34
C ARG A 152 -6.09 10.12 9.99
N HIS A 153 -6.96 9.66 10.85
CA HIS A 153 -7.91 8.62 10.50
C HIS A 153 -9.25 9.29 10.16
N VAL A 154 -9.68 9.11 8.93
CA VAL A 154 -10.90 9.71 8.39
C VAL A 154 -11.97 8.63 8.30
N PHE A 155 -13.17 8.93 8.78
CA PHE A 155 -14.32 8.03 8.82
C PHE A 155 -15.46 8.65 8.02
N LEU A 156 -15.92 7.96 7.00
CA LEU A 156 -17.07 8.33 6.20
C LEU A 156 -18.29 7.56 6.70
N PHE A 157 -19.21 8.25 7.32
CA PHE A 157 -20.50 7.74 7.71
C PHE A 157 -21.57 8.08 6.67
N THR A 158 -22.76 7.50 6.81
CA THR A 158 -23.88 7.69 5.89
C THR A 158 -24.35 9.13 5.76
N ASP A 159 -24.04 10.01 6.72
CA ASP A 159 -24.49 11.42 6.77
C ASP A 159 -23.39 12.45 7.08
N LEU A 160 -22.21 12.00 7.50
CA LEU A 160 -21.10 12.89 7.84
C LEU A 160 -19.72 12.29 7.57
N LEU A 161 -18.75 13.17 7.41
CA LEU A 161 -17.31 12.84 7.35
C LEU A 161 -16.65 13.31 8.66
N LEU A 162 -15.95 12.40 9.35
CA LEU A 162 -15.28 12.67 10.63
C LEU A 162 -13.78 12.46 10.50
N CYS A 163 -13.01 13.46 10.92
CA CYS A 163 -11.55 13.41 10.96
C CYS A 163 -11.07 13.29 12.41
N ALA A 164 -10.30 12.26 12.71
CA ALA A 164 -9.81 11.96 14.03
C ALA A 164 -8.29 11.80 14.10
N LYS A 165 -7.72 12.15 15.25
CA LYS A 165 -6.33 11.86 15.60
C LYS A 165 -6.28 10.68 16.57
N MET A 166 -5.40 9.72 16.29
CA MET A 166 -5.14 8.62 17.22
C MET A 166 -4.21 9.13 18.36
N LYS A 167 -4.64 8.95 19.60
CA LYS A 167 -3.84 9.24 20.80
C LYS A 167 -3.41 7.95 21.48
N LYS A 168 -2.15 7.87 21.89
CA LYS A 168 -1.67 6.86 22.85
C LYS A 168 -1.94 7.38 24.25
N THR A 169 -2.66 6.62 25.04
CA THR A 169 -2.86 6.98 26.46
C THR A 169 -1.59 6.63 27.26
N SER A 170 -1.20 7.53 28.15
CA SER A 170 0.00 7.39 29.00
C SER A 170 -0.11 6.26 30.04
N VAL A 171 -1.32 5.78 30.30
CA VAL A 171 -1.60 4.70 31.25
C VAL A 171 -2.33 3.57 30.52
N GLY A 172 -1.57 2.55 30.13
CA GLY A 172 -2.12 1.34 29.53
C GLY A 172 -2.09 1.29 27.99
N ARG A 173 -2.27 0.09 27.46
CA ARG A 173 -2.20 -0.25 26.04
C ARG A 173 -3.40 0.24 25.19
N HIS A 174 -4.18 1.20 25.66
CA HIS A 174 -5.39 1.64 24.99
C HIS A 174 -5.12 2.82 24.07
N GLN A 175 -5.48 2.65 22.81
CA GLN A 175 -5.52 3.72 21.80
C GLN A 175 -6.90 4.37 21.84
N GLN A 176 -6.96 5.68 21.78
CA GLN A 176 -8.20 6.45 21.72
C GLN A 176 -8.17 7.42 20.54
N TYR A 177 -9.34 7.70 19.97
CA TYR A 177 -9.50 8.74 18.98
C TYR A 177 -9.91 10.05 19.63
N GLU A 178 -9.36 11.15 19.09
CA GLU A 178 -9.79 12.51 19.35
C GLU A 178 -10.30 13.10 18.05
N CYS A 179 -11.59 13.51 18.02
CA CYS A 179 -12.13 14.22 16.88
C CYS A 179 -11.39 15.55 16.70
N LYS A 180 -10.98 15.83 15.47
CA LYS A 180 -10.41 17.15 15.10
C LYS A 180 -11.47 18.03 14.47
N TRP A 181 -12.28 17.47 13.62
CA TRP A 181 -13.43 18.12 12.98
C TRP A 181 -14.33 17.05 12.35
N TYR A 182 -15.55 17.46 12.06
CA TYR A 182 -16.47 16.69 11.23
C TYR A 182 -17.21 17.63 10.27
N ILE A 183 -17.71 17.12 9.17
CA ILE A 183 -18.51 17.83 8.18
C ILE A 183 -19.71 16.96 7.84
N PRO A 184 -20.95 17.46 8.05
CA PRO A 184 -22.13 16.81 7.51
C PRO A 184 -22.04 16.72 5.98
N LEU A 185 -22.39 15.60 5.37
CA LEU A 185 -22.25 15.43 3.92
C LEU A 185 -23.15 16.39 3.12
N ALA A 186 -24.27 16.86 3.71
CA ALA A 186 -25.12 17.90 3.14
C ALA A 186 -24.39 19.26 3.00
N ASP A 187 -23.39 19.51 3.85
CA ASP A 187 -22.64 20.76 3.91
C ASP A 187 -21.23 20.63 3.27
N LEU A 188 -20.89 19.44 2.75
CA LEU A 188 -19.58 19.16 2.15
C LEU A 188 -19.62 19.42 0.66
N THR A 189 -18.66 20.20 0.17
CA THR A 189 -18.48 20.48 -1.25
C THR A 189 -17.05 20.16 -1.69
N PHE A 190 -16.94 19.72 -2.95
CA PHE A 190 -15.68 19.64 -3.67
C PHE A 190 -15.57 20.93 -4.47
N GLN A 191 -14.58 21.75 -4.17
CA GLN A 191 -14.38 22.97 -4.96
C GLN A 191 -13.80 22.61 -6.32
N LEU A 192 -14.40 23.17 -7.37
CA LEU A 192 -13.71 23.51 -8.60
C LEU A 192 -12.83 24.72 -8.25
N LEU A 193 -11.53 24.59 -8.42
CA LEU A 193 -10.53 25.58 -8.02
C LEU A 193 -10.84 26.95 -8.59
N ASP A 194 -11.06 27.94 -7.73
CA ASP A 194 -11.03 29.35 -8.08
C ASP A 194 -9.58 29.88 -8.05
N ASP A 195 -9.29 30.85 -8.91
CA ASP A 195 -7.97 31.37 -9.30
C ASP A 195 -7.06 31.94 -8.20
N SER A 196 -7.45 31.91 -6.93
CA SER A 196 -6.74 32.58 -5.84
C SER A 196 -6.05 31.66 -4.82
N ASP A 197 -6.28 30.36 -4.88
CA ASP A 197 -5.73 29.43 -3.90
C ASP A 197 -4.45 28.77 -4.41
N VAL A 198 -3.33 29.47 -4.24
CA VAL A 198 -2.00 28.86 -4.34
C VAL A 198 -1.94 27.71 -3.33
N LEU A 199 -1.72 26.49 -3.81
CA LEU A 199 -1.42 25.36 -2.92
C LEU A 199 -0.24 25.77 -2.03
N PRO A 200 -0.32 25.60 -0.71
CA PRO A 200 0.84 25.82 0.13
C PRO A 200 1.98 24.95 -0.42
N HIS A 201 3.17 25.50 -0.54
CA HIS A 201 4.33 24.80 -1.08
C HIS A 201 4.55 23.53 -0.26
N ILE A 202 4.02 22.42 -0.77
CA ILE A 202 4.13 21.11 -0.13
C ILE A 202 5.51 20.59 -0.48
N GLN A 203 6.37 20.46 0.52
CA GLN A 203 7.67 19.85 0.31
C GLN A 203 7.46 18.39 -0.09
N VAL A 204 7.64 18.11 -1.37
CA VAL A 204 7.63 16.75 -1.92
C VAL A 204 9.04 16.21 -1.75
N LEU A 205 9.16 15.04 -1.13
CA LEU A 205 10.44 14.36 -1.05
C LEU A 205 10.82 13.78 -2.41
N PRO A 206 12.13 13.72 -2.73
CA PRO A 206 12.59 13.06 -3.93
C PRO A 206 12.12 11.60 -3.99
N GLU A 207 11.75 11.12 -5.17
CA GLU A 207 11.21 9.77 -5.35
C GLU A 207 12.19 8.69 -4.88
N HIS A 208 13.50 8.92 -5.04
CA HIS A 208 14.53 7.98 -4.58
C HIS A 208 14.53 7.76 -3.06
N GLU A 209 14.22 8.77 -2.23
CA GLU A 209 14.10 8.59 -0.78
C GLU A 209 12.90 7.72 -0.41
N ILE A 210 11.79 7.88 -1.12
CA ILE A 210 10.59 7.05 -0.97
C ILE A 210 10.88 5.59 -1.34
N GLU A 211 11.55 5.37 -2.48
CA GLU A 211 11.93 4.04 -2.96
C GLU A 211 12.97 3.37 -2.05
N GLU A 212 13.94 4.12 -1.53
CA GLU A 212 14.88 3.61 -0.55
C GLU A 212 14.19 3.15 0.74
N MET A 213 13.17 3.89 1.19
CA MET A 213 12.37 3.50 2.35
C MET A 213 11.54 2.24 2.10
N LYS A 214 10.91 2.12 0.92
CA LYS A 214 10.20 0.89 0.50
C LYS A 214 11.14 -0.32 0.50
N THR A 215 12.35 -0.14 0.00
CA THR A 215 13.38 -1.17 0.01
C THR A 215 13.76 -1.60 1.42
N LYS A 216 14.00 -0.64 2.34
CA LYS A 216 14.29 -0.93 3.76
C LYS A 216 13.16 -1.73 4.43
N ILE A 217 11.91 -1.38 4.14
CA ILE A 217 10.73 -2.11 4.65
C ILE A 217 10.71 -3.55 4.12
N SER A 218 10.96 -3.75 2.83
CA SER A 218 11.00 -5.09 2.22
C SER A 218 12.11 -5.97 2.81
N VAL A 219 13.28 -5.42 3.08
CA VAL A 219 14.39 -6.13 3.75
C VAL A 219 13.97 -6.57 5.16
N ILE A 220 13.34 -5.68 5.94
CA ILE A 220 12.89 -6.02 7.30
C ILE A 220 11.79 -7.10 7.26
N LYS A 221 10.87 -7.06 6.29
CA LYS A 221 9.87 -8.13 6.09
C LYS A 221 10.52 -9.47 5.85
N SER A 222 11.51 -9.52 4.99
CA SER A 222 12.31 -10.74 4.72
C SER A 222 13.03 -11.24 5.96
N GLU A 223 13.64 -10.35 6.76
CA GLU A 223 14.29 -10.71 8.03
C GLU A 223 13.30 -11.30 9.04
N ILE A 224 12.12 -10.69 9.18
CA ILE A 224 11.04 -11.21 10.06
C ILE A 224 10.62 -12.62 9.64
N GLN A 225 10.50 -12.88 8.33
CA GLN A 225 10.15 -14.21 7.83
C GLN A 225 11.25 -15.24 8.13
N LYS A 226 12.52 -14.88 7.95
CA LYS A 226 13.67 -15.74 8.29
C LYS A 226 13.69 -16.10 9.77
N GLU A 227 13.50 -15.10 10.64
CA GLU A 227 13.46 -15.29 12.10
C GLU A 227 12.27 -16.16 12.53
N LYS A 228 11.09 -15.99 11.93
CA LYS A 228 9.91 -16.84 12.19
C LYS A 228 10.15 -18.29 11.80
N LYS A 229 10.88 -18.57 10.71
CA LYS A 229 11.22 -19.93 10.26
C LYS A 229 12.29 -20.58 11.15
N ALA A 230 13.26 -19.81 11.64
CA ALA A 230 14.38 -20.31 12.42
C ALA A 230 13.99 -20.68 13.87
N LEU A 231 13.00 -20.03 14.45
CA LEU A 231 12.62 -20.19 15.86
C LEU A 231 11.13 -20.52 16.00
N LYS A 232 10.84 -21.73 16.52
CA LYS A 232 9.50 -22.10 16.99
C LYS A 232 9.15 -21.31 18.26
N GLY A 233 8.90 -20.00 18.16
CA GLY A 233 8.50 -19.20 19.31
C GLY A 233 8.64 -17.69 19.09
N GLN A 234 7.93 -16.88 19.88
CA GLN A 234 8.03 -15.42 19.88
C GLN A 234 9.44 -14.99 20.33
N SER A 235 10.26 -14.60 19.37
CA SER A 235 11.59 -14.05 19.63
C SER A 235 11.47 -12.53 19.90
N ARG A 236 12.18 -12.02 20.91
CA ARG A 236 12.34 -10.58 21.18
C ARG A 236 12.88 -9.83 19.94
N ASN A 237 13.62 -10.53 19.10
CA ASN A 237 14.18 -9.99 17.86
C ASN A 237 13.08 -9.69 16.83
N VAL A 238 12.12 -10.62 16.65
CA VAL A 238 10.96 -10.41 15.75
C VAL A 238 10.13 -9.20 16.19
N GLU A 239 9.92 -9.02 17.51
CA GLU A 239 9.18 -7.87 18.02
C GLU A 239 9.93 -6.55 17.78
N ARG A 240 11.26 -6.53 17.93
CA ARG A 240 12.10 -5.38 17.61
C ARG A 240 12.05 -5.03 16.13
N LEU A 241 12.14 -6.03 15.24
CA LEU A 241 12.04 -5.84 13.80
C LEU A 241 10.66 -5.32 13.39
N ARG A 242 9.58 -5.87 13.96
CA ARG A 242 8.22 -5.36 13.73
C ARG A 242 8.07 -3.90 14.14
N LYS A 243 8.63 -3.51 15.31
CA LYS A 243 8.60 -2.12 15.75
C LYS A 243 9.34 -1.21 14.76
N LYS A 244 10.54 -1.61 14.33
CA LYS A 244 11.32 -0.87 13.33
C LYS A 244 10.57 -0.75 12.00
N MET A 245 9.94 -1.83 11.55
CA MET A 245 9.12 -1.84 10.33
C MET A 245 7.95 -0.86 10.44
N ASN A 246 7.18 -0.91 11.54
CA ASN A 246 6.06 0.00 11.78
C ASN A 246 6.48 1.48 11.81
N GLU A 247 7.66 1.79 12.32
CA GLU A 247 8.22 3.15 12.31
C GLU A 247 8.49 3.62 10.87
N GLN A 248 9.09 2.78 10.04
CA GLN A 248 9.38 3.09 8.64
C GLN A 248 8.12 3.16 7.77
N GLU A 249 7.16 2.28 7.99
CA GLU A 249 5.85 2.31 7.31
C GLU A 249 5.06 3.58 7.69
N SER A 250 5.11 3.99 8.96
CA SER A 250 4.50 5.24 9.40
C SER A 250 5.13 6.46 8.75
N TRP A 251 6.45 6.45 8.60
CA TRP A 251 7.19 7.50 7.90
C TRP A 251 6.79 7.56 6.42
N LEU A 252 6.77 6.40 5.76
CA LEU A 252 6.39 6.29 4.36
C LEU A 252 4.95 6.77 4.12
N LEU A 253 4.01 6.33 4.96
CA LEU A 253 2.61 6.75 4.88
C LEU A 253 2.44 8.27 5.04
N LEU A 254 3.28 8.92 5.85
CA LEU A 254 3.22 10.36 6.07
C LEU A 254 3.82 11.16 4.90
N HIS A 255 4.86 10.64 4.24
CA HIS A 255 5.66 11.41 3.29
C HIS A 255 5.43 11.07 1.83
N SER A 256 5.01 9.81 1.51
CA SER A 256 4.79 9.40 0.13
C SER A 256 3.55 9.98 -0.55
N PRO A 257 2.41 10.31 0.12
CA PRO A 257 1.25 10.84 -0.56
C PRO A 257 1.51 12.24 -1.14
N THR A 258 1.15 12.44 -2.40
CA THR A 258 1.37 13.70 -3.13
C THR A 258 0.13 14.20 -3.85
N ILE A 259 -0.88 13.34 -4.03
CA ILE A 259 -2.09 13.68 -4.80
C ILE A 259 -3.05 14.49 -3.94
N PRO A 260 -3.32 15.78 -4.26
CA PRO A 260 -4.15 16.64 -3.45
C PRO A 260 -5.64 16.26 -3.54
N PHE A 261 -6.29 16.27 -2.39
CA PHE A 261 -7.72 16.06 -2.23
C PHE A 261 -8.28 17.12 -1.30
N ARG A 262 -8.97 18.12 -1.85
CA ARG A 262 -9.50 19.26 -1.11
C ARG A 262 -11.01 19.16 -0.95
N ILE A 263 -11.48 19.41 0.25
CA ILE A 263 -12.90 19.46 0.60
C ILE A 263 -13.19 20.75 1.36
N HIS A 264 -14.41 21.25 1.25
CA HIS A 264 -14.87 22.46 1.92
C HIS A 264 -16.15 22.19 2.70
N ASN A 265 -16.31 22.91 3.80
CA ASN A 265 -17.60 22.98 4.47
C ASN A 265 -18.41 24.17 3.95
N LYS A 266 -19.70 24.24 4.29
CA LYS A 266 -20.61 25.35 3.88
C LYS A 266 -20.16 26.76 4.31
N HIS A 267 -19.24 26.86 5.28
CA HIS A 267 -18.70 28.12 5.76
C HIS A 267 -17.40 28.52 5.03
N GLY A 268 -17.04 27.81 3.96
CA GLY A 268 -15.85 28.08 3.16
C GLY A 268 -14.54 27.61 3.78
N LYS A 269 -14.57 26.92 4.94
CA LYS A 269 -13.35 26.35 5.51
C LYS A 269 -12.87 25.17 4.68
N SER A 270 -11.62 25.25 4.25
CA SER A 270 -10.95 24.28 3.40
C SER A 270 -10.14 23.27 4.24
N TYR A 271 -10.16 22.02 3.82
CA TYR A 271 -9.34 20.93 4.36
C TYR A 271 -8.63 20.23 3.21
N LEU A 272 -7.30 20.22 3.28
CA LEU A 272 -6.46 19.62 2.26
C LEU A 272 -5.89 18.30 2.78
N PHE A 273 -6.14 17.23 2.04
CA PHE A 273 -5.51 15.92 2.22
C PHE A 273 -4.57 15.60 1.08
N LEU A 274 -3.56 14.79 1.34
CA LEU A 274 -2.73 14.17 0.33
C LEU A 274 -3.02 12.67 0.32
N LEU A 275 -3.20 12.13 -0.87
CA LEU A 275 -3.48 10.73 -1.14
C LEU A 275 -2.32 10.12 -1.95
N SER A 276 -2.22 8.80 -1.94
CA SER A 276 -1.11 8.09 -2.58
C SER A 276 -1.32 7.87 -4.09
N SER A 277 -2.57 7.93 -4.57
CA SER A 277 -2.89 7.70 -5.98
C SER A 277 -4.19 8.37 -6.41
N ASP A 278 -4.36 8.56 -7.72
CA ASP A 278 -5.62 9.02 -8.32
C ASP A 278 -6.76 8.03 -8.10
N TYR A 279 -6.45 6.74 -8.05
CA TYR A 279 -7.42 5.71 -7.72
C TYR A 279 -8.04 5.95 -6.34
N GLU A 280 -7.22 6.18 -5.33
CA GLU A 280 -7.66 6.44 -3.95
C GLU A 280 -8.45 7.76 -3.86
N ARG A 281 -7.99 8.82 -4.53
CA ARG A 281 -8.70 10.10 -4.60
C ARG A 281 -10.10 9.96 -5.22
N SER A 282 -10.20 9.27 -6.34
CA SER A 282 -11.47 9.01 -7.02
C SER A 282 -12.38 8.16 -6.13
N GLU A 283 -11.85 7.14 -5.45
CA GLU A 283 -12.62 6.27 -4.56
C GLU A 283 -13.25 7.03 -3.39
N TRP A 284 -12.49 7.92 -2.73
CA TRP A 284 -13.03 8.78 -1.69
C TRP A 284 -14.10 9.74 -2.21
N ARG A 285 -13.84 10.41 -3.35
CA ARG A 285 -14.80 11.32 -3.98
C ARG A 285 -16.11 10.61 -4.33
N GLU A 286 -16.05 9.48 -5.01
CA GLU A 286 -17.23 8.70 -5.39
C GLU A 286 -18.01 8.19 -4.19
N SER A 287 -17.32 7.70 -3.16
CA SER A 287 -17.96 7.22 -1.93
C SER A 287 -18.75 8.33 -1.25
N ILE A 288 -18.20 9.54 -1.20
CA ILE A 288 -18.89 10.73 -0.64
C ILE A 288 -20.06 11.12 -1.53
N GLN A 289 -19.85 11.25 -2.85
CA GLN A 289 -20.89 11.67 -3.80
C GLN A 289 -22.08 10.70 -3.85
N LYS A 290 -21.85 9.39 -3.73
CA LYS A 290 -22.93 8.38 -3.65
C LYS A 290 -23.82 8.56 -2.44
N LEU A 291 -23.32 9.11 -1.35
CA LEU A 291 -24.07 9.40 -0.13
C LEU A 291 -24.75 10.78 -0.15
N GLN A 292 -24.27 11.71 -0.96
CA GLN A 292 -24.84 13.07 -1.11
C GLN A 292 -26.12 13.04 -1.96
N ARG A 293 -27.23 12.62 -1.32
CA ARG A 293 -28.55 12.63 -1.96
C ARG A 293 -29.20 14.00 -1.80
N LYS A 294 -30.13 14.37 -2.72
CA LYS A 294 -30.84 15.67 -2.71
C LYS A 294 -31.65 15.93 -1.43
N ASP A 295 -32.03 14.89 -0.72
CA ASP A 295 -32.83 14.92 0.50
C ASP A 295 -32.01 14.77 1.79
N LEU A 296 -30.68 14.79 1.68
CA LEU A 296 -29.79 14.65 2.82
C LEU A 296 -29.87 15.89 3.72
N GLN A 297 -30.19 15.67 5.00
CA GLN A 297 -30.27 16.73 6.00
C GLN A 297 -28.91 16.96 6.67
N THR A 298 -28.60 18.23 6.95
CA THR A 298 -27.44 18.56 7.77
C THR A 298 -27.65 18.09 9.21
N CYS A 299 -26.58 17.69 9.87
CA CYS A 299 -26.60 17.29 11.28
C CYS A 299 -25.67 18.18 12.10
N GLN A 300 -26.10 18.52 13.31
CA GLN A 300 -25.23 19.17 14.31
C GLN A 300 -25.12 18.23 15.51
N LEU A 301 -23.91 17.86 15.85
CA LEU A 301 -23.63 17.01 17.00
C LEU A 301 -23.16 17.89 18.16
N SER A 302 -23.74 17.69 19.33
CA SER A 302 -23.24 18.22 20.59
C SER A 302 -21.86 17.64 20.92
N SER A 303 -21.13 18.25 21.82
CA SER A 303 -19.80 17.75 22.23
C SER A 303 -19.88 16.32 22.77
N VAL A 304 -20.94 15.97 23.46
CA VAL A 304 -21.15 14.62 24.03
C VAL A 304 -21.46 13.59 22.93
N GLU A 305 -22.34 13.93 21.99
CA GLU A 305 -22.68 13.07 20.84
C GLU A 305 -21.44 12.83 19.98
N LEU A 306 -20.65 13.86 19.75
CA LEU A 306 -19.40 13.76 18.99
C LEU A 306 -18.37 12.88 19.71
N GLN A 307 -18.29 12.96 21.05
CA GLN A 307 -17.42 12.11 21.85
C GLN A 307 -17.86 10.64 21.80
N VAL A 308 -19.18 10.38 21.88
CA VAL A 308 -19.74 9.01 21.77
C VAL A 308 -19.47 8.42 20.38
N LEU A 309 -19.70 9.21 19.31
CA LEU A 309 -19.42 8.78 17.95
C LEU A 309 -17.93 8.49 17.75
N THR A 310 -17.05 9.40 18.20
CA THR A 310 -15.60 9.25 18.08
C THR A 310 -15.07 8.03 18.84
N SER A 311 -15.65 7.75 20.02
CA SER A 311 -15.30 6.57 20.81
C SER A 311 -15.74 5.28 20.11
N SER A 312 -16.89 5.30 19.41
CA SER A 312 -17.38 4.15 18.64
C SER A 312 -16.50 3.83 17.44
N CYS A 313 -15.82 4.81 16.86
CA CYS A 313 -14.91 4.64 15.71
C CYS A 313 -13.83 3.59 15.98
N PHE A 314 -13.38 3.44 17.22
CA PHE A 314 -12.38 2.44 17.59
C PHE A 314 -12.88 0.99 17.35
N LYS A 315 -14.16 0.74 17.53
CA LYS A 315 -14.80 -0.58 17.31
C LYS A 315 -15.25 -0.77 15.86
N LEU A 316 -15.64 0.32 15.21
CA LEU A 316 -16.23 0.31 13.87
C LEU A 316 -15.18 0.28 12.76
N ARG A 317 -13.95 0.77 13.03
CA ARG A 317 -12.90 0.89 12.02
C ARG A 317 -12.64 -0.43 11.31
N THR A 318 -12.44 -0.38 10.02
CA THR A 318 -12.02 -1.51 9.17
C THR A 318 -10.50 -1.55 9.06
N VAL A 319 -9.84 -0.39 9.10
CA VAL A 319 -8.39 -0.28 9.09
C VAL A 319 -7.88 -0.21 10.53
N HIS A 320 -7.37 -1.32 11.05
CA HIS A 320 -6.95 -1.44 12.45
C HIS A 320 -5.55 -0.92 12.72
N ASN A 321 -4.65 -1.05 11.76
CA ASN A 321 -3.27 -0.60 11.86
C ASN A 321 -3.00 0.47 10.82
N ILE A 322 -1.97 1.27 11.08
CA ILE A 322 -1.32 2.04 10.03
C ILE A 322 -1.06 1.05 8.91
N PRO A 323 -1.62 1.29 7.70
CA PRO A 323 -1.68 0.26 6.69
C PRO A 323 -0.28 -0.25 6.41
N VAL A 324 -0.12 -1.50 6.49
CA VAL A 324 0.83 -2.35 5.79
C VAL A 324 1.13 -3.66 6.55
N THR A 325 0.67 -3.82 7.81
CA THR A 325 0.79 -5.12 8.45
C THR A 325 -0.57 -5.62 8.89
N SER A 326 -1.12 -6.55 8.15
CA SER A 326 -2.13 -7.44 8.70
C SER A 326 -1.49 -8.19 9.88
N ASN A 327 -1.85 -7.81 11.10
CA ASN A 327 -1.48 -8.53 12.32
C ASN A 327 -2.39 -9.74 12.54
N LYS A 328 -2.87 -10.35 11.49
CA LYS A 328 -3.51 -11.65 11.59
C LYS A 328 -2.52 -12.69 11.12
N ASP A 329 -2.51 -13.82 11.82
CA ASP A 329 -1.93 -15.08 11.38
C ASP A 329 -2.65 -15.63 10.14
N ASP A 330 -3.13 -14.76 9.27
CA ASP A 330 -3.60 -15.10 7.95
C ASP A 330 -2.36 -15.53 7.17
N GLU A 331 -2.38 -16.74 6.69
CA GLU A 331 -1.47 -17.24 5.66
C GLU A 331 -1.50 -16.18 4.55
N GLU A 332 -0.45 -15.35 4.51
CA GLU A 332 -0.28 -14.37 3.43
C GLU A 332 -0.28 -15.19 2.14
N THR A 333 -1.32 -15.03 1.32
CA THR A 333 -1.30 -15.58 -0.04
C THR A 333 -0.05 -15.01 -0.71
N PRO A 334 0.89 -15.87 -1.10
CA PRO A 334 2.14 -15.40 -1.68
C PRO A 334 1.82 -14.63 -2.94
N GLY A 335 2.34 -13.42 -3.07
CA GLY A 335 2.22 -12.63 -4.29
C GLY A 335 2.87 -13.34 -5.47
N LEU A 336 2.42 -13.02 -6.68
CA LEU A 336 2.92 -13.62 -7.92
C LEU A 336 4.24 -12.98 -8.36
N TYR A 337 5.17 -13.82 -8.80
CA TYR A 337 6.45 -13.42 -9.40
C TYR A 337 6.55 -14.02 -10.81
N GLY A 338 6.69 -13.16 -11.81
CA GLY A 338 6.76 -13.59 -13.21
C GLY A 338 6.20 -12.54 -14.15
N PHE A 339 5.53 -12.99 -15.20
CA PHE A 339 4.98 -12.12 -16.22
C PHE A 339 3.49 -12.34 -16.38
N LEU A 340 2.72 -11.26 -16.27
CA LEU A 340 1.30 -11.23 -16.56
C LEU A 340 1.10 -10.67 -17.97
N HIS A 341 0.59 -11.50 -18.85
CA HIS A 341 0.14 -11.06 -20.17
C HIS A 341 -1.30 -10.59 -20.04
N VAL A 342 -1.59 -9.37 -20.45
CA VAL A 342 -2.93 -8.78 -20.40
C VAL A 342 -3.28 -8.25 -21.77
N ILE A 343 -4.43 -8.67 -22.32
CA ILE A 343 -5.02 -8.08 -23.53
C ILE A 343 -6.18 -7.21 -23.06
N VAL A 344 -6.12 -5.92 -23.35
CA VAL A 344 -7.27 -5.02 -23.18
C VAL A 344 -8.03 -5.00 -24.48
N HIS A 345 -9.21 -5.64 -24.52
CA HIS A 345 -9.99 -5.78 -25.74
C HIS A 345 -10.78 -4.54 -26.07
N SER A 346 -11.73 -4.19 -25.22
CA SER A 346 -12.69 -3.12 -25.48
C SER A 346 -13.27 -2.55 -24.21
N ALA A 347 -13.94 -1.41 -24.33
CA ALA A 347 -14.81 -0.90 -23.29
C ALA A 347 -16.15 -0.41 -23.85
N LYS A 348 -17.21 -0.49 -23.04
CA LYS A 348 -18.58 -0.10 -23.40
C LYS A 348 -19.24 0.61 -22.21
N GLY A 349 -20.26 1.41 -22.48
CA GLY A 349 -21.07 2.05 -21.43
C GLY A 349 -20.75 3.53 -21.21
N PHE A 350 -19.92 4.14 -22.04
CA PHE A 350 -19.71 5.59 -22.04
C PHE A 350 -20.95 6.31 -22.57
N LYS A 351 -21.36 7.37 -21.87
CA LYS A 351 -22.56 8.16 -22.23
C LYS A 351 -22.31 9.12 -23.39
N GLU A 352 -21.08 9.63 -23.47
CA GLU A 352 -20.67 10.61 -24.47
C GLU A 352 -19.40 10.16 -25.17
N SER A 353 -19.21 10.62 -26.39
CA SER A 353 -17.99 10.36 -27.17
C SER A 353 -16.81 11.09 -26.53
N ALA A 354 -15.71 10.38 -26.32
CA ALA A 354 -14.52 10.91 -25.65
C ALA A 354 -13.23 10.30 -26.21
N ASN A 355 -12.08 10.86 -25.85
CA ASN A 355 -10.77 10.35 -26.19
C ASN A 355 -10.32 9.40 -25.09
N LEU A 356 -10.45 8.10 -25.30
CA LEU A 356 -10.39 7.09 -24.23
C LEU A 356 -9.13 6.25 -24.29
N TYR A 357 -8.54 6.00 -23.13
CA TYR A 357 -7.46 5.03 -22.93
C TYR A 357 -7.53 4.39 -21.55
N CYS A 358 -6.86 3.25 -21.39
CA CYS A 358 -6.73 2.57 -20.09
C CYS A 358 -5.29 2.54 -19.62
N THR A 359 -5.10 2.55 -18.31
CA THR A 359 -3.84 2.19 -17.64
C THR A 359 -4.00 0.89 -16.86
N LEU A 360 -2.93 0.12 -16.82
CA LEU A 360 -2.83 -1.11 -16.05
C LEU A 360 -1.82 -0.90 -14.92
N GLU A 361 -2.29 -1.07 -13.69
CA GLU A 361 -1.47 -0.92 -12.49
C GLU A 361 -1.43 -2.26 -11.74
N VAL A 362 -0.27 -2.63 -11.22
CA VAL A 362 -0.12 -3.77 -10.33
C VAL A 362 0.51 -3.32 -9.02
N ASP A 363 0.20 -4.03 -7.94
CA ASP A 363 0.90 -3.80 -6.68
C ASP A 363 2.28 -4.47 -6.71
N SER A 364 3.28 -3.75 -6.24
CA SER A 364 4.62 -4.24 -5.97
C SER A 364 4.87 -4.04 -4.49
N TYR A 365 5.00 -5.13 -3.74
CA TYR A 365 5.14 -5.12 -2.27
C TYR A 365 4.07 -4.27 -1.54
N GLY A 366 2.85 -4.23 -2.07
CA GLY A 366 1.72 -3.48 -1.51
C GLY A 366 1.57 -2.05 -2.04
N TYR A 367 2.42 -1.60 -2.97
CA TYR A 367 2.34 -0.28 -3.62
C TYR A 367 1.95 -0.44 -5.09
N PHE A 368 0.93 0.29 -5.55
CA PHE A 368 0.49 0.23 -6.94
C PHE A 368 1.40 1.06 -7.84
N VAL A 369 1.80 0.46 -8.95
CA VAL A 369 2.66 1.07 -9.96
C VAL A 369 2.02 0.87 -11.33
N SER A 370 1.93 1.93 -12.13
CA SER A 370 1.49 1.85 -13.52
C SER A 370 2.55 1.11 -14.35
N LYS A 371 2.11 0.07 -15.05
CA LYS A 371 2.99 -0.82 -15.84
C LYS A 371 2.65 -0.84 -17.32
N ALA A 372 1.43 -0.44 -17.71
CA ALA A 372 1.03 -0.39 -19.11
C ALA A 372 -0.05 0.67 -19.36
N LYS A 373 -0.12 1.15 -20.58
CA LYS A 373 -1.08 2.14 -21.04
C LYS A 373 -1.48 1.82 -22.48
N THR A 374 -2.80 1.81 -22.77
CA THR A 374 -3.30 1.64 -24.12
C THR A 374 -3.14 2.91 -24.93
N ARG A 375 -3.22 2.78 -26.25
CA ARG A 375 -3.36 3.93 -27.15
C ARG A 375 -4.66 4.68 -26.86
N VAL A 376 -4.67 5.97 -27.20
CA VAL A 376 -5.86 6.80 -27.09
C VAL A 376 -6.74 6.58 -28.30
N PHE A 377 -7.96 6.08 -28.08
CA PHE A 377 -9.02 6.07 -29.11
C PHE A 377 -9.79 7.38 -29.03
N ARG A 378 -9.87 8.09 -30.16
CA ARG A 378 -10.48 9.41 -30.24
C ARG A 378 -11.94 9.31 -30.61
N ASP A 379 -12.74 10.22 -30.05
CA ASP A 379 -14.15 10.46 -30.40
C ASP A 379 -15.00 9.18 -30.47
N THR A 380 -14.94 8.35 -29.42
CA THR A 380 -15.67 7.09 -29.38
C THR A 380 -16.37 6.87 -28.05
N THR A 381 -17.47 6.11 -28.07
CA THR A 381 -18.16 5.56 -26.89
C THR A 381 -17.85 4.07 -26.68
N GLU A 382 -17.21 3.41 -27.65
CA GLU A 382 -16.88 1.97 -27.61
C GLU A 382 -15.48 1.73 -28.17
N PRO A 383 -14.41 2.07 -27.44
CA PRO A 383 -13.05 1.86 -27.91
C PRO A 383 -12.72 0.37 -28.02
N GLN A 384 -12.01 0.00 -29.10
CA GLN A 384 -11.58 -1.37 -29.42
C GLN A 384 -10.05 -1.40 -29.49
N TRP A 385 -9.39 -1.54 -28.34
CA TRP A 385 -7.91 -1.51 -28.31
C TRP A 385 -7.30 -2.78 -28.87
N ASN A 386 -7.71 -3.96 -28.36
CA ASN A 386 -7.12 -5.26 -28.67
C ASN A 386 -5.59 -5.25 -28.52
N GLU A 387 -5.09 -4.58 -27.49
CA GLU A 387 -3.67 -4.41 -27.23
C GLU A 387 -3.21 -5.37 -26.14
N GLU A 388 -2.15 -6.12 -26.42
CA GLU A 388 -1.50 -7.04 -25.49
C GLU A 388 -0.30 -6.38 -24.84
N PHE A 389 -0.18 -6.55 -23.51
CA PHE A 389 0.94 -6.09 -22.70
C PHE A 389 1.51 -7.24 -21.90
N GLU A 390 2.83 -7.28 -21.77
CA GLU A 390 3.54 -8.15 -20.86
C GLU A 390 4.00 -7.32 -19.63
N ILE A 391 3.44 -7.63 -18.47
CA ILE A 391 3.66 -6.90 -17.22
C ILE A 391 4.48 -7.77 -16.29
N GLU A 392 5.63 -7.29 -15.83
CA GLU A 392 6.44 -7.96 -14.82
C GLU A 392 5.81 -7.78 -13.44
N LEU A 393 5.60 -8.91 -12.75
CA LEU A 393 5.05 -8.98 -11.39
C LEU A 393 6.17 -9.21 -10.36
N GLU A 394 6.12 -8.45 -9.28
CA GLU A 394 7.09 -8.48 -8.18
C GLU A 394 6.35 -8.62 -6.84
N GLY A 395 5.84 -9.81 -6.57
CA GLY A 395 5.02 -10.08 -5.39
C GLY A 395 3.62 -9.48 -5.49
N SER A 396 3.08 -9.37 -6.72
CA SER A 396 1.80 -8.72 -6.98
C SER A 396 0.63 -9.63 -6.64
N GLN A 397 -0.42 -9.04 -6.07
CA GLN A 397 -1.67 -9.71 -5.69
C GLN A 397 -2.88 -9.15 -6.44
N CYS A 398 -2.77 -7.95 -7.00
CA CYS A 398 -3.88 -7.25 -7.64
C CYS A 398 -3.49 -6.60 -8.96
N LEU A 399 -4.43 -6.60 -9.90
CA LEU A 399 -4.40 -5.79 -11.12
C LEU A 399 -5.48 -4.72 -11.03
N ARG A 400 -5.11 -3.45 -11.22
CA ARG A 400 -6.04 -2.32 -11.37
C ARG A 400 -6.12 -1.90 -12.82
N ILE A 401 -7.33 -1.65 -13.29
CA ILE A 401 -7.60 -1.07 -14.61
C ILE A 401 -8.31 0.27 -14.38
N LEU A 402 -7.71 1.34 -14.88
CA LEU A 402 -8.30 2.68 -14.86
C LEU A 402 -8.56 3.12 -16.29
N CYS A 403 -9.76 3.62 -16.56
CA CYS A 403 -10.13 4.19 -17.85
C CYS A 403 -10.17 5.70 -17.75
N TYR A 404 -9.50 6.39 -18.66
CA TYR A 404 -9.34 7.83 -18.69
C TYR A 404 -9.92 8.44 -19.96
N GLU A 405 -10.44 9.66 -19.81
CA GLU A 405 -10.62 10.61 -20.92
C GLU A 405 -9.36 11.46 -21.05
N LYS A 406 -8.72 11.43 -22.21
CA LYS A 406 -7.59 12.29 -22.55
C LYS A 406 -8.07 13.71 -22.84
N CYS A 407 -7.65 14.65 -22.03
CA CYS A 407 -7.95 16.07 -22.20
C CYS A 407 -6.87 16.75 -23.08
N TYR A 408 -7.29 17.36 -24.19
CA TYR A 408 -6.43 18.17 -25.05
C TYR A 408 -6.69 19.67 -24.93
N ASP A 409 -7.73 20.05 -24.20
CA ASP A 409 -8.18 21.43 -24.11
C ASP A 409 -7.41 22.18 -23.01
N LYS A 410 -6.61 23.16 -23.44
CA LYS A 410 -5.83 24.03 -22.54
C LYS A 410 -6.70 24.91 -21.62
N THR A 411 -8.00 25.02 -21.89
CA THR A 411 -8.94 25.75 -21.02
C THR A 411 -9.36 24.94 -19.79
N LYS A 412 -9.15 23.61 -19.81
CA LYS A 412 -9.36 22.69 -18.68
C LYS A 412 -8.07 22.41 -17.90
N LEU A 413 -7.11 23.32 -17.95
CA LEU A 413 -5.90 23.24 -17.12
C LEU A 413 -6.28 23.19 -15.65
N ASN A 414 -5.71 22.23 -14.94
CA ASN A 414 -5.62 22.30 -13.49
C ASN A 414 -4.67 23.47 -13.18
N LYS A 415 -5.21 24.58 -12.67
CA LYS A 415 -4.48 25.84 -12.51
C LYS A 415 -3.32 25.78 -11.52
N ASP A 416 -3.22 24.71 -10.74
CA ASP A 416 -2.18 24.55 -9.73
C ASP A 416 -0.81 24.12 -10.30
N ASP A 417 -0.77 23.40 -11.43
CA ASP A 417 0.48 22.85 -11.98
C ASP A 417 0.74 23.16 -13.46
N ASN A 418 -0.13 23.97 -14.12
CA ASN A 418 -0.10 24.13 -15.59
C ASN A 418 -0.21 22.82 -16.39
N GLU A 419 -0.57 21.72 -15.75
CA GLU A 419 -0.74 20.41 -16.38
C GLU A 419 -2.19 20.14 -16.76
N ILE A 420 -2.39 19.63 -17.97
CA ILE A 420 -3.68 19.10 -18.43
C ILE A 420 -3.89 17.76 -17.74
N VAL A 421 -4.88 17.67 -16.84
CA VAL A 421 -5.17 16.43 -16.11
C VAL A 421 -6.24 15.64 -16.86
N ASP A 422 -5.91 14.38 -17.18
CA ASP A 422 -6.87 13.44 -17.76
C ASP A 422 -7.93 13.04 -16.72
N ILE A 423 -9.17 12.84 -17.18
CA ILE A 423 -10.30 12.55 -16.29
C ILE A 423 -10.48 11.04 -16.14
N ILE A 424 -10.56 10.55 -14.90
CA ILE A 424 -10.90 9.16 -14.62
C ILE A 424 -12.39 8.93 -14.90
N MET A 425 -12.69 8.12 -15.90
CA MET A 425 -14.04 7.72 -16.30
C MET A 425 -14.51 6.50 -15.51
N GLY A 426 -13.61 5.58 -15.21
CA GLY A 426 -13.88 4.38 -14.44
C GLY A 426 -12.60 3.75 -13.91
N LYS A 427 -12.74 3.01 -12.81
CA LYS A 427 -11.65 2.28 -12.18
C LYS A 427 -12.16 0.98 -11.57
N GLY A 428 -11.34 -0.07 -11.67
CA GLY A 428 -11.65 -1.35 -11.06
C GLY A 428 -10.39 -2.12 -10.67
N GLN A 429 -10.56 -3.12 -9.83
CA GLN A 429 -9.49 -3.97 -9.32
C GLN A 429 -9.88 -5.43 -9.43
N VAL A 430 -8.94 -6.25 -9.88
CA VAL A 430 -9.06 -7.71 -9.97
C VAL A 430 -8.00 -8.34 -9.08
N GLN A 431 -8.41 -9.32 -8.27
CA GLN A 431 -7.50 -10.11 -7.46
C GLN A 431 -6.79 -11.15 -8.34
N LEU A 432 -5.46 -11.19 -8.27
CA LEU A 432 -4.64 -12.18 -8.96
C LEU A 432 -4.55 -13.44 -8.09
N ASP A 433 -5.53 -14.35 -8.25
CA ASP A 433 -5.50 -15.63 -7.56
C ASP A 433 -4.51 -16.59 -8.24
N PRO A 434 -3.49 -17.10 -7.52
CA PRO A 434 -2.52 -18.05 -8.07
C PRO A 434 -3.15 -19.29 -8.71
N GLN A 435 -4.28 -19.76 -8.20
CA GLN A 435 -4.94 -20.97 -8.72
C GLN A 435 -5.62 -20.72 -10.07
N THR A 436 -6.26 -19.55 -10.21
CA THR A 436 -6.97 -19.18 -11.46
C THR A 436 -6.02 -18.70 -12.55
N VAL A 437 -4.98 -17.95 -12.18
CA VAL A 437 -4.09 -17.29 -13.14
C VAL A 437 -2.97 -18.22 -13.65
N GLN A 438 -2.60 -19.27 -12.89
CA GLN A 438 -1.59 -20.25 -13.31
C GLN A 438 -2.05 -21.24 -14.38
N SER A 439 -3.27 -21.15 -14.84
CA SER A 439 -3.71 -21.96 -15.99
C SER A 439 -2.91 -21.55 -17.23
N LYS A 440 -2.48 -22.54 -18.04
CA LYS A 440 -1.75 -22.28 -19.30
C LYS A 440 -2.58 -21.54 -20.36
N ASN A 441 -3.85 -21.31 -20.09
CA ASN A 441 -4.80 -20.74 -21.02
C ASN A 441 -5.09 -19.28 -20.70
N TRP A 442 -5.47 -18.52 -21.70
CA TRP A 442 -6.00 -17.18 -21.53
C TRP A 442 -7.32 -17.23 -20.74
N HIS A 443 -7.42 -16.40 -19.73
CA HIS A 443 -8.60 -16.19 -18.92
C HIS A 443 -9.24 -14.86 -19.34
N MET A 444 -10.47 -14.90 -19.87
CA MET A 444 -11.22 -13.71 -20.25
C MET A 444 -12.08 -13.27 -19.07
N ASP A 445 -12.10 -11.98 -18.80
CA ASP A 445 -12.88 -11.39 -17.72
C ASP A 445 -13.43 -10.02 -18.14
N VAL A 446 -14.44 -9.56 -17.42
CA VAL A 446 -15.08 -8.26 -17.64
C VAL A 446 -15.13 -7.53 -16.30
N ILE A 447 -14.50 -6.37 -16.24
CA ILE A 447 -14.57 -5.52 -15.06
C ILE A 447 -15.62 -4.42 -15.26
N GLU A 448 -16.56 -4.32 -14.34
CA GLU A 448 -17.59 -3.28 -14.36
C GLU A 448 -17.22 -2.15 -13.40
N MET A 449 -17.18 -0.93 -13.90
CA MET A 449 -16.75 0.26 -13.19
C MET A 449 -17.66 1.46 -13.51
N ASN A 450 -18.54 1.83 -12.60
CA ASN A 450 -19.45 2.98 -12.77
C ASN A 450 -20.32 2.92 -14.06
N GLY A 451 -20.80 1.73 -14.43
CA GLY A 451 -21.59 1.50 -15.64
C GLY A 451 -20.76 1.29 -16.92
N ILE A 452 -19.44 1.46 -16.85
CA ILE A 452 -18.49 1.14 -17.90
C ILE A 452 -18.05 -0.31 -17.73
N LYS A 453 -18.06 -1.09 -18.81
CA LYS A 453 -17.58 -2.48 -18.82
C LYS A 453 -16.33 -2.56 -19.69
N VAL A 454 -15.23 -2.99 -19.08
CA VAL A 454 -13.96 -3.22 -19.79
C VAL A 454 -13.75 -4.72 -19.94
N GLU A 455 -13.63 -5.17 -21.17
CA GLU A 455 -13.32 -6.57 -21.51
C GLU A 455 -11.82 -6.74 -21.64
N PHE A 456 -11.26 -7.71 -20.95
CA PHE A 456 -9.82 -8.01 -21.00
C PHE A 456 -9.57 -9.52 -20.86
N SER A 457 -8.40 -9.95 -21.28
CA SER A 457 -7.92 -11.31 -21.08
C SER A 457 -6.58 -11.28 -20.37
N MET A 458 -6.31 -12.24 -19.51
CA MET A 458 -5.03 -12.35 -18.82
C MET A 458 -4.48 -13.78 -18.83
N LYS A 459 -3.15 -13.89 -18.78
CA LYS A 459 -2.43 -15.15 -18.70
C LYS A 459 -1.15 -14.94 -17.92
N PHE A 460 -0.85 -15.81 -16.98
CA PHE A 460 0.35 -15.71 -16.17
C PHE A 460 1.41 -16.71 -16.62
N THR A 461 2.65 -16.25 -16.63
CA THR A 461 3.84 -17.09 -16.85
C THR A 461 4.77 -16.91 -15.66
N SER A 462 5.00 -17.99 -14.89
CA SER A 462 5.92 -17.92 -13.75
C SER A 462 7.34 -17.57 -14.19
N ARG A 463 8.11 -16.95 -13.32
CA ARG A 463 9.49 -16.57 -13.59
C ARG A 463 10.37 -17.78 -13.95
N ASP A 464 10.15 -18.91 -13.30
CA ASP A 464 10.87 -20.15 -13.57
C ASP A 464 10.67 -20.66 -15.01
N LEU A 465 9.45 -20.52 -15.53
CA LEU A 465 9.15 -20.87 -16.93
C LEU A 465 9.73 -19.86 -17.92
N SER A 466 9.79 -18.58 -17.55
CA SER A 466 10.36 -17.52 -18.40
C SER A 466 11.88 -17.61 -18.52
N LEU A 467 12.55 -18.20 -17.53
CA LEU A 467 14.00 -18.43 -17.53
C LEU A 467 14.43 -19.64 -18.38
N LYS A 468 13.52 -20.56 -18.66
CA LYS A 468 13.79 -21.70 -19.55
C LYS A 468 13.94 -21.21 -20.98
N ARG A 469 15.13 -21.34 -21.54
CA ARG A 469 15.47 -20.83 -22.88
C ARG A 469 15.71 -21.97 -23.84
N THR A 470 15.08 -21.86 -24.99
CA THR A 470 15.47 -22.61 -26.17
C THR A 470 16.44 -21.76 -26.97
N PRO A 471 17.70 -22.19 -27.14
CA PRO A 471 18.64 -21.49 -28.01
C PRO A 471 18.03 -21.33 -29.39
N SER A 472 18.12 -20.12 -29.96
CA SER A 472 17.64 -19.89 -31.32
C SER A 472 18.39 -20.83 -32.28
N LYS A 473 17.66 -21.64 -33.01
CA LYS A 473 18.23 -22.49 -34.09
C LYS A 473 18.71 -21.66 -35.30
N LYS A 474 18.34 -20.38 -35.39
CA LYS A 474 18.76 -19.45 -36.46
C LYS A 474 19.96 -18.62 -35.96
N GLN A 475 21.18 -19.01 -36.37
CA GLN A 475 22.40 -18.24 -36.12
C GLN A 475 22.46 -16.86 -36.83
N SER A 476 21.50 -16.58 -37.72
CA SER A 476 21.46 -15.33 -38.50
C SER A 476 20.79 -14.16 -37.78
N GLY A 477 20.00 -14.40 -36.72
CA GLY A 477 19.30 -13.37 -35.95
C GLY A 477 20.20 -12.62 -34.97
N VAL A 478 19.62 -11.68 -34.25
CA VAL A 478 20.24 -10.87 -33.19
C VAL A 478 19.75 -11.33 -31.82
N PHE A 479 18.46 -11.66 -31.70
CA PHE A 479 17.86 -12.17 -30.47
C PHE A 479 18.25 -13.62 -30.20
N GLY A 480 18.50 -13.96 -28.96
CA GLY A 480 18.90 -15.32 -28.54
C GLY A 480 20.31 -15.71 -29.01
N VAL A 481 21.13 -14.76 -29.46
CA VAL A 481 22.49 -14.96 -29.94
C VAL A 481 23.48 -14.33 -28.97
N LYS A 482 24.63 -14.99 -28.73
CA LYS A 482 25.68 -14.46 -27.83
C LYS A 482 26.17 -13.08 -28.31
N ILE A 483 26.34 -12.16 -27.37
CA ILE A 483 26.77 -10.77 -27.64
C ILE A 483 28.09 -10.74 -28.44
N SER A 484 29.06 -11.61 -28.10
CA SER A 484 30.33 -11.71 -28.77
C SER A 484 30.23 -12.14 -30.25
N VAL A 485 29.19 -12.91 -30.59
CA VAL A 485 28.91 -13.32 -31.99
C VAL A 485 28.31 -12.15 -32.78
N VAL A 486 27.36 -11.45 -32.16
CA VAL A 486 26.67 -10.30 -32.77
C VAL A 486 27.67 -9.17 -33.04
N THR A 487 28.48 -8.76 -32.05
CA THR A 487 29.47 -7.69 -32.16
C THR A 487 30.56 -8.00 -33.18
N LYS A 488 31.03 -9.26 -33.26
CA LYS A 488 31.95 -9.72 -34.31
C LYS A 488 31.37 -9.58 -35.71
N ARG A 489 30.14 -10.03 -35.91
CA ARG A 489 29.43 -9.98 -37.18
C ARG A 489 29.17 -8.55 -37.65
N GLU A 490 28.77 -7.70 -36.73
CA GLU A 490 28.50 -6.28 -37.00
C GLU A 490 29.79 -5.41 -37.06
N ARG A 491 30.93 -5.98 -36.72
CA ARG A 491 32.22 -5.26 -36.59
C ARG A 491 32.09 -4.02 -35.68
N SER A 492 31.35 -4.15 -34.62
CA SER A 492 31.06 -3.09 -33.66
C SER A 492 31.34 -3.54 -32.23
N LYS A 493 31.72 -2.60 -31.37
CA LYS A 493 31.97 -2.87 -29.94
C LYS A 493 30.65 -3.10 -29.14
N VAL A 494 29.56 -2.50 -29.60
CA VAL A 494 28.21 -2.61 -28.99
C VAL A 494 27.25 -3.07 -30.08
N PRO A 495 26.34 -4.01 -29.79
CA PRO A 495 25.34 -4.46 -30.78
C PRO A 495 24.52 -3.31 -31.36
N TYR A 496 24.20 -3.39 -32.65
CA TYR A 496 23.48 -2.35 -33.39
C TYR A 496 22.09 -2.08 -32.74
N ILE A 497 21.37 -3.12 -32.35
CA ILE A 497 20.09 -3.00 -31.66
C ILE A 497 20.21 -2.17 -30.38
N VAL A 498 21.24 -2.39 -29.57
CA VAL A 498 21.44 -1.65 -28.32
C VAL A 498 21.68 -0.17 -28.62
N ARG A 499 22.59 0.14 -29.57
CA ARG A 499 22.90 1.52 -29.96
C ARG A 499 21.67 2.25 -30.50
N GLN A 500 20.89 1.63 -31.39
CA GLN A 500 19.73 2.27 -32.01
C GLN A 500 18.58 2.48 -31.04
N CYS A 501 18.29 1.52 -30.16
CA CYS A 501 17.27 1.70 -29.14
C CYS A 501 17.66 2.80 -28.14
N ILE A 502 18.90 2.83 -27.70
CA ILE A 502 19.42 3.91 -26.80
C ILE A 502 19.29 5.26 -27.50
N GLU A 503 19.78 5.39 -28.74
CA GLU A 503 19.73 6.64 -29.48
C GLU A 503 18.30 7.17 -29.63
N GLU A 504 17.35 6.30 -29.96
CA GLU A 504 15.95 6.71 -30.15
C GLU A 504 15.28 7.08 -28.82
N VAL A 505 15.57 6.38 -27.71
CA VAL A 505 15.08 6.76 -26.38
C VAL A 505 15.67 8.10 -25.95
N GLU A 506 16.94 8.36 -26.16
CA GLU A 506 17.56 9.64 -25.82
C GLU A 506 17.03 10.79 -26.67
N LYS A 507 16.69 10.53 -27.92
CA LYS A 507 16.19 11.54 -28.85
C LYS A 507 14.74 11.99 -28.55
N ARG A 508 13.83 11.07 -28.23
CA ARG A 508 12.40 11.36 -28.10
C ARG A 508 11.70 10.73 -26.89
N GLY A 509 12.39 9.95 -26.09
CA GLY A 509 11.80 9.21 -24.96
C GLY A 509 12.38 9.58 -23.61
N ILE A 510 13.36 10.47 -23.53
CA ILE A 510 14.01 10.79 -22.27
C ILE A 510 13.09 11.49 -21.27
N ASP A 511 12.07 12.21 -21.77
CA ASP A 511 11.05 12.91 -21.00
C ASP A 511 9.78 12.06 -20.77
N GLU A 512 9.72 10.85 -21.35
CA GLU A 512 8.53 9.98 -21.24
C GLU A 512 8.39 9.46 -19.80
N VAL A 513 7.22 9.76 -19.18
CA VAL A 513 6.94 9.33 -17.81
C VAL A 513 6.91 7.82 -17.71
N GLY A 514 7.79 7.26 -16.89
CA GLY A 514 7.89 5.81 -16.67
C GLY A 514 8.58 5.07 -17.81
N ILE A 515 9.43 5.74 -18.61
CA ILE A 515 10.23 5.07 -19.63
C ILE A 515 10.95 3.84 -19.05
N TYR A 516 10.96 2.72 -19.76
CA TYR A 516 11.37 1.39 -19.32
C TYR A 516 10.48 0.69 -18.28
N ARG A 517 9.73 1.42 -17.44
CA ARG A 517 8.77 0.83 -16.48
C ARG A 517 7.44 0.50 -17.17
N ILE A 518 6.97 1.41 -18.02
CA ILE A 518 5.74 1.22 -18.79
C ILE A 518 6.02 0.24 -19.93
N SER A 519 5.19 -0.79 -20.05
CA SER A 519 5.29 -1.78 -21.12
C SER A 519 4.72 -1.22 -22.42
N GLY A 520 5.46 -1.37 -23.52
CA GLY A 520 4.94 -1.14 -24.85
C GLY A 520 4.00 -2.26 -25.28
N VAL A 521 3.26 -2.04 -26.38
CA VAL A 521 2.36 -3.03 -26.95
C VAL A 521 3.17 -4.22 -27.48
N ALA A 522 2.80 -5.43 -27.08
CA ALA A 522 3.57 -6.65 -27.38
C ALA A 522 3.73 -6.91 -28.88
N THR A 523 2.71 -6.61 -29.69
CA THR A 523 2.76 -6.75 -31.15
C THR A 523 3.79 -5.84 -31.79
N ASP A 524 3.94 -4.61 -31.30
CA ASP A 524 4.94 -3.64 -31.78
C ASP A 524 6.37 -4.11 -31.42
N ILE A 525 6.54 -4.62 -30.20
CA ILE A 525 7.82 -5.21 -29.75
C ILE A 525 8.20 -6.40 -30.62
N GLN A 526 7.25 -7.29 -30.94
CA GLN A 526 7.50 -8.44 -31.80
C GLN A 526 7.82 -8.02 -33.25
N ALA A 527 7.19 -6.96 -33.76
CA ALA A 527 7.50 -6.41 -35.08
C ALA A 527 8.93 -5.85 -35.14
N LEU A 528 9.35 -5.09 -34.13
CA LEU A 528 10.72 -4.58 -34.02
C LEU A 528 11.75 -5.72 -33.88
N LYS A 529 11.44 -6.72 -33.06
CA LYS A 529 12.27 -7.93 -32.93
C LYS A 529 12.48 -8.61 -34.27
N ALA A 530 11.41 -8.84 -35.03
CA ALA A 530 11.50 -9.44 -36.34
C ALA A 530 12.33 -8.59 -37.34
N ALA A 531 12.17 -7.27 -37.30
CA ALA A 531 12.93 -6.34 -38.12
C ALA A 531 14.43 -6.39 -37.81
N PHE A 532 14.84 -6.43 -36.54
CA PHE A 532 16.24 -6.58 -36.15
C PHE A 532 16.80 -7.95 -36.51
N ASP A 533 16.04 -9.03 -36.31
CA ASP A 533 16.48 -10.39 -36.65
C ASP A 533 16.67 -10.61 -38.15
N THR A 534 15.90 -9.90 -38.97
CA THR A 534 16.01 -9.97 -40.44
C THR A 534 16.92 -8.90 -41.02
N ASN A 535 17.47 -8.01 -40.20
CA ASN A 535 18.25 -6.85 -40.63
C ASN A 535 17.52 -6.02 -41.72
N SER A 536 16.23 -5.71 -41.43
CA SER A 536 15.37 -4.98 -42.38
C SER A 536 15.97 -3.60 -42.71
N LYS A 537 15.87 -3.20 -43.97
CA LYS A 537 16.32 -1.86 -44.42
C LYS A 537 15.49 -0.74 -43.84
N ASP A 538 14.26 -1.04 -43.40
CA ASP A 538 13.31 -0.06 -42.87
C ASP A 538 13.37 0.09 -41.35
N ILE A 539 14.36 -0.51 -40.67
CA ILE A 539 14.48 -0.45 -39.20
C ILE A 539 14.44 1.00 -38.67
N LEU A 540 15.19 1.91 -39.29
CA LEU A 540 15.25 3.30 -38.85
C LEU A 540 13.90 4.02 -39.00
N VAL A 541 13.15 3.72 -40.05
CA VAL A 541 11.79 4.25 -40.25
C VAL A 541 10.85 3.69 -39.18
N MET A 542 10.91 2.36 -38.96
CA MET A 542 10.11 1.73 -37.91
C MET A 542 10.41 2.30 -36.51
N LEU A 543 11.67 2.54 -36.18
CA LEU A 543 12.07 3.13 -34.91
C LEU A 543 11.54 4.56 -34.75
N SER A 544 11.49 5.36 -35.84
CA SER A 544 10.95 6.73 -35.78
C SER A 544 9.42 6.78 -35.59
N ASP A 545 8.70 5.79 -36.08
CA ASP A 545 7.25 5.75 -36.11
C ASP A 545 6.63 5.00 -34.92
N MET A 546 7.34 4.02 -34.36
CA MET A 546 6.88 3.19 -33.25
C MET A 546 6.77 3.97 -31.94
N ASP A 547 5.85 3.54 -31.09
CA ASP A 547 5.76 4.03 -29.71
C ASP A 547 7.08 3.83 -28.95
N ILE A 548 7.49 4.85 -28.22
CA ILE A 548 8.79 4.84 -27.53
C ILE A 548 8.88 3.75 -26.46
N ASN A 549 7.77 3.41 -25.80
CA ASN A 549 7.71 2.33 -24.83
C ASN A 549 7.90 0.96 -25.50
N ALA A 550 7.47 0.80 -26.77
CA ALA A 550 7.76 -0.40 -27.55
C ALA A 550 9.26 -0.54 -27.85
N ILE A 551 9.95 0.56 -28.15
CA ILE A 551 11.39 0.57 -28.38
C ILE A 551 12.15 0.26 -27.07
N ALA A 552 11.78 0.91 -25.99
CA ALA A 552 12.31 0.61 -24.65
C ALA A 552 12.10 -0.85 -24.25
N GLY A 553 10.89 -1.38 -24.53
CA GLY A 553 10.53 -2.79 -24.33
C GLY A 553 11.39 -3.74 -25.16
N THR A 554 11.70 -3.36 -26.41
CA THR A 554 12.55 -4.13 -27.32
C THR A 554 13.97 -4.24 -26.79
N LEU A 555 14.53 -3.16 -26.25
CA LEU A 555 15.86 -3.17 -25.62
C LEU A 555 15.90 -4.09 -24.38
N LYS A 556 14.88 -4.02 -23.53
CA LYS A 556 14.77 -4.92 -22.37
C LYS A 556 14.66 -6.39 -22.82
N LEU A 557 13.83 -6.66 -23.82
CA LEU A 557 13.63 -7.99 -24.38
C LEU A 557 14.92 -8.55 -24.94
N TYR A 558 15.73 -7.73 -25.63
CA TYR A 558 17.02 -8.14 -26.16
C TYR A 558 17.95 -8.68 -25.04
N PHE A 559 18.11 -7.94 -23.95
CA PHE A 559 18.92 -8.39 -22.83
C PHE A 559 18.32 -9.61 -22.11
N ARG A 560 17.00 -9.68 -22.00
CA ARG A 560 16.31 -10.81 -21.39
C ARG A 560 16.48 -12.10 -22.21
N GLU A 561 16.50 -12.02 -23.53
CA GLU A 561 16.64 -13.17 -24.42
C GLU A 561 18.09 -13.57 -24.72
N LEU A 562 19.08 -12.88 -24.16
CA LEU A 562 20.48 -13.31 -24.31
C LEU A 562 20.65 -14.74 -23.75
N PRO A 563 21.36 -15.64 -24.47
CA PRO A 563 21.64 -17.01 -23.99
C PRO A 563 22.36 -17.04 -22.67
N GLU A 564 23.26 -16.09 -22.45
CA GLU A 564 23.96 -15.80 -21.20
C GLU A 564 23.65 -14.34 -20.81
N PRO A 565 23.28 -14.05 -19.55
CA PRO A 565 22.99 -12.68 -19.11
C PRO A 565 24.18 -11.76 -19.36
N LEU A 566 23.92 -10.44 -19.48
CA LEU A 566 24.95 -9.47 -19.79
C LEU A 566 26.11 -9.51 -18.79
N LEU A 567 25.82 -9.64 -17.49
CA LEU A 567 26.81 -9.75 -16.42
C LEU A 567 27.31 -11.18 -16.18
N THR A 568 27.00 -12.11 -17.08
CA THR A 568 27.33 -13.53 -17.10
C THR A 568 26.78 -14.35 -15.92
N ASP A 569 26.30 -15.53 -16.20
CA ASP A 569 25.79 -16.45 -15.17
C ASP A 569 26.91 -17.03 -14.28
N ARG A 570 28.11 -17.19 -14.85
CA ARG A 570 29.31 -17.64 -14.12
C ARG A 570 29.69 -16.71 -12.97
N LEU A 571 29.55 -15.39 -13.14
CA LEU A 571 29.90 -14.39 -12.13
C LEU A 571 28.73 -14.08 -11.18
N TYR A 572 27.54 -14.63 -11.43
CA TYR A 572 26.35 -14.40 -10.62
C TYR A 572 26.57 -14.61 -9.12
N PRO A 573 27.10 -15.75 -8.63
CA PRO A 573 27.31 -15.94 -7.19
C PRO A 573 28.26 -14.87 -6.60
N ALA A 574 29.32 -14.54 -7.32
CA ALA A 574 30.30 -13.54 -6.87
C ALA A 574 29.72 -12.11 -6.78
N PHE A 575 28.82 -11.74 -7.70
CA PHE A 575 28.10 -10.48 -7.61
C PHE A 575 27.18 -10.44 -6.38
N MET A 576 26.49 -11.55 -6.09
CA MET A 576 25.61 -11.66 -4.94
C MET A 576 26.35 -11.61 -3.60
N GLU A 577 27.52 -12.24 -3.52
CA GLU A 577 28.42 -12.17 -2.37
C GLU A 577 29.06 -10.78 -2.23
N GLY A 578 29.54 -10.20 -3.33
CA GLY A 578 30.19 -8.90 -3.35
C GLY A 578 29.29 -7.77 -2.87
N ILE A 579 28.01 -7.77 -3.31
CA ILE A 579 27.05 -6.73 -2.88
C ILE A 579 26.68 -6.88 -1.40
N ALA A 580 26.78 -8.07 -0.82
CA ALA A 580 26.47 -8.35 0.58
C ALA A 580 27.61 -7.94 1.54
N LEU A 581 28.80 -7.59 1.06
CA LEU A 581 29.93 -7.15 1.89
C LEU A 581 29.57 -5.90 2.68
N SER A 582 29.90 -5.91 3.97
CA SER A 582 29.61 -4.78 4.87
C SER A 582 30.68 -3.68 4.82
N ASP A 583 31.94 -4.06 4.58
CA ASP A 583 33.05 -3.11 4.46
C ASP A 583 33.01 -2.39 3.09
N PRO A 584 32.91 -1.04 3.06
CA PRO A 584 32.81 -0.29 1.80
C PRO A 584 34.01 -0.48 0.87
N ALA A 585 35.22 -0.54 1.42
CA ALA A 585 36.44 -0.68 0.62
C ALA A 585 36.55 -2.09 0.00
N ALA A 586 36.23 -3.13 0.79
CA ALA A 586 36.19 -4.50 0.27
C ALA A 586 35.10 -4.67 -0.79
N LYS A 587 33.94 -4.05 -0.59
CA LYS A 587 32.84 -4.04 -1.57
C LYS A 587 33.28 -3.37 -2.87
N GLU A 588 33.86 -2.18 -2.81
CA GLU A 588 34.32 -1.45 -3.97
C GLU A 588 35.36 -2.26 -4.78
N ASN A 589 36.36 -2.80 -4.10
CA ASN A 589 37.39 -3.62 -4.73
C ASN A 589 36.78 -4.87 -5.39
N CYS A 590 35.88 -5.56 -4.71
CA CYS A 590 35.21 -6.74 -5.24
C CYS A 590 34.37 -6.41 -6.47
N MET A 591 33.51 -5.39 -6.39
CA MET A 591 32.61 -5.00 -7.48
C MET A 591 33.38 -4.51 -8.69
N MET A 592 34.50 -3.76 -8.51
CA MET A 592 35.37 -3.34 -9.60
C MET A 592 36.14 -4.52 -10.24
N HIS A 593 36.56 -5.50 -9.42
CA HIS A 593 37.22 -6.70 -9.94
C HIS A 593 36.26 -7.54 -10.80
N LEU A 594 34.98 -7.66 -10.37
CA LEU A 594 33.97 -8.38 -11.13
C LEU A 594 33.67 -7.77 -12.49
N LEU A 595 33.63 -6.42 -12.59
CA LEU A 595 33.55 -5.75 -13.90
C LEU A 595 34.73 -6.06 -14.81
N ARG A 596 35.94 -6.02 -14.29
CA ARG A 596 37.15 -6.34 -15.05
C ARG A 596 37.18 -7.78 -15.56
N SER A 597 36.49 -8.68 -14.86
CA SER A 597 36.41 -10.10 -15.20
C SER A 597 35.40 -10.40 -16.30
N LEU A 598 34.53 -9.44 -16.68
CA LEU A 598 33.62 -9.58 -17.79
C LEU A 598 34.33 -9.69 -19.13
N PRO A 599 33.81 -10.49 -20.08
CA PRO A 599 34.25 -10.45 -21.48
C PRO A 599 34.12 -9.03 -22.08
N ASP A 600 35.06 -8.60 -22.90
CA ASP A 600 35.08 -7.24 -23.42
C ASP A 600 33.79 -6.79 -24.11
N PRO A 601 33.13 -7.59 -24.97
CA PRO A 601 31.83 -7.20 -25.55
C PRO A 601 30.71 -6.99 -24.52
N ASN A 602 30.69 -7.80 -23.47
CA ASN A 602 29.76 -7.68 -22.38
C ASN A 602 30.02 -6.41 -21.56
N LEU A 603 31.27 -6.19 -21.18
CA LEU A 603 31.70 -5.02 -20.42
C LEU A 603 31.40 -3.71 -21.16
N ILE A 604 31.80 -3.60 -22.43
CA ILE A 604 31.61 -2.37 -23.22
C ILE A 604 30.11 -2.10 -23.42
N THR A 605 29.30 -3.13 -23.67
CA THR A 605 27.84 -3.02 -23.80
C THR A 605 27.21 -2.59 -22.48
N PHE A 606 27.66 -3.17 -21.34
CA PHE A 606 27.18 -2.80 -20.01
C PHE A 606 27.51 -1.34 -19.67
N LEU A 607 28.74 -0.87 -19.95
CA LEU A 607 29.13 0.52 -19.72
C LEU A 607 28.31 1.49 -20.56
N SER A 608 28.04 1.16 -21.82
CA SER A 608 27.17 1.96 -22.70
C SER A 608 25.74 2.05 -22.18
N LEU A 609 25.18 0.92 -21.69
CA LEU A 609 23.87 0.90 -21.08
C LEU A 609 23.85 1.70 -19.77
N LEU A 610 24.85 1.53 -18.92
CA LEU A 610 24.96 2.22 -17.63
C LEU A 610 24.99 3.74 -17.80
N GLU A 611 25.75 4.23 -18.76
CA GLU A 611 25.83 5.65 -19.11
C GLU A 611 24.48 6.19 -19.59
N HIS A 612 23.79 5.42 -20.44
CA HIS A 612 22.45 5.75 -20.89
C HIS A 612 21.43 5.82 -19.72
N LEU A 613 21.43 4.81 -18.84
CA LEU A 613 20.51 4.78 -17.70
C LEU A 613 20.76 5.95 -16.74
N LYS A 614 21.99 6.40 -16.60
CA LYS A 614 22.29 7.63 -15.83
C LYS A 614 21.67 8.86 -16.48
N ARG A 615 21.81 9.03 -17.81
CA ARG A 615 21.18 10.16 -18.53
C ARG A 615 19.65 10.14 -18.38
N VAL A 616 19.04 8.96 -18.38
CA VAL A 616 17.59 8.82 -18.10
C VAL A 616 17.28 9.28 -16.66
N ALA A 617 18.08 8.86 -15.67
CA ALA A 617 17.88 9.24 -14.27
C ALA A 617 18.14 10.73 -14.00
N ASP A 618 19.05 11.37 -14.73
CA ASP A 618 19.30 12.82 -14.62
C ASP A 618 18.03 13.63 -14.95
N ASN A 619 17.07 13.03 -15.66
CA ASN A 619 15.79 13.63 -16.01
C ASN A 619 14.61 13.13 -15.14
N GLU A 620 14.90 12.55 -13.97
CA GLU A 620 13.91 12.02 -13.01
C GLU A 620 12.77 12.99 -12.69
N PRO A 621 12.98 14.31 -12.51
CA PRO A 621 11.88 15.25 -12.22
C PRO A 621 10.76 15.21 -13.25
N ILE A 622 11.09 14.90 -14.53
CA ILE A 622 10.12 14.84 -15.63
C ILE A 622 9.64 13.39 -15.84
N ASN A 623 10.56 12.47 -16.11
CA ASN A 623 10.24 11.10 -16.50
C ASN A 623 9.88 10.17 -15.32
N LYS A 624 10.09 10.61 -14.08
CA LYS A 624 9.81 9.85 -12.84
C LYS A 624 10.58 8.52 -12.75
N MET A 625 11.77 8.45 -13.36
CA MET A 625 12.63 7.27 -13.38
C MET A 625 13.94 7.53 -12.60
N SER A 626 13.90 7.23 -11.31
CA SER A 626 15.08 7.27 -10.44
C SER A 626 16.09 6.17 -10.78
N LEU A 627 17.32 6.31 -10.28
CA LEU A 627 18.34 5.24 -10.35
C LEU A 627 17.81 3.93 -9.77
N HIS A 628 17.03 4.01 -8.69
CA HIS A 628 16.41 2.82 -8.06
C HIS A 628 15.37 2.17 -8.98
N ASN A 629 14.50 2.96 -9.62
CA ASN A 629 13.51 2.45 -10.57
C ASN A 629 14.17 1.74 -11.75
N LEU A 630 15.25 2.32 -12.28
CA LEU A 630 16.02 1.71 -13.36
C LEU A 630 16.76 0.44 -12.90
N GLY A 631 17.30 0.44 -11.68
CA GLY A 631 17.88 -0.74 -11.03
C GLY A 631 16.87 -1.88 -10.89
N THR A 632 15.65 -1.58 -10.50
CA THR A 632 14.55 -2.55 -10.36
C THR A 632 14.16 -3.16 -11.71
N VAL A 633 14.07 -2.34 -12.76
CA VAL A 633 13.70 -2.80 -14.10
C VAL A 633 14.79 -3.64 -14.75
N PHE A 634 16.05 -3.23 -14.67
CA PHE A 634 17.15 -3.86 -15.41
C PHE A 634 17.94 -4.88 -14.59
N GLY A 635 18.04 -4.75 -13.26
CA GLY A 635 18.84 -5.64 -12.43
C GLY A 635 18.56 -7.12 -12.66
N PRO A 636 17.30 -7.57 -12.52
CA PRO A 636 16.92 -8.97 -12.78
C PRO A 636 17.08 -9.40 -14.24
N THR A 637 17.12 -8.47 -15.17
CA THR A 637 17.30 -8.74 -16.60
C THR A 637 18.77 -8.97 -16.95
N LEU A 638 19.67 -8.18 -16.38
CA LEU A 638 21.09 -8.20 -16.68
C LEU A 638 21.90 -9.22 -15.87
N LEU A 639 21.38 -9.61 -14.69
CA LEU A 639 22.04 -10.53 -13.76
C LEU A 639 21.08 -11.66 -13.38
N ARG A 640 21.40 -12.89 -13.80
CA ARG A 640 20.55 -14.09 -13.58
C ARG A 640 21.41 -15.30 -13.24
N PRO A 641 20.91 -16.25 -12.42
CA PRO A 641 21.60 -17.52 -12.18
C PRO A 641 21.61 -18.39 -13.44
N SER A 642 22.50 -19.37 -13.47
CA SER A 642 22.52 -20.39 -14.53
C SER A 642 21.30 -21.32 -14.42
N GLU A 643 20.83 -21.87 -15.55
CA GLU A 643 19.71 -22.82 -15.57
C GLU A 643 19.99 -24.08 -14.74
N SER A 644 21.25 -24.49 -14.60
CA SER A 644 21.66 -25.65 -13.81
C SER A 644 21.55 -25.43 -12.29
N GLU A 645 21.58 -24.17 -11.82
CA GLU A 645 21.42 -23.86 -10.40
C GLU A 645 19.95 -23.80 -10.02
N VAL A 646 19.08 -23.34 -10.92
CA VAL A 646 17.63 -23.33 -10.72
C VAL A 646 17.04 -24.74 -10.55
N THR A 647 17.61 -25.74 -11.23
CA THR A 647 17.13 -27.14 -11.14
C THR A 647 17.63 -27.89 -9.92
N LYS A 648 18.68 -27.43 -9.22
CA LYS A 648 19.25 -28.06 -8.03
C LYS A 648 18.63 -27.62 -6.70
N GLY A 649 17.90 -26.53 -6.70
CA GLY A 649 17.14 -26.08 -5.53
C GLY A 649 15.95 -26.97 -5.27
N HIS A 650 15.95 -27.68 -4.14
CA HIS A 650 14.81 -28.46 -3.65
C HIS A 650 13.53 -27.60 -3.67
N ILE A 651 12.41 -28.26 -4.03
CA ILE A 651 11.02 -27.79 -4.01
C ILE A 651 10.61 -27.36 -2.59
N THR A 652 11.23 -26.35 -2.01
CA THR A 652 10.83 -25.75 -0.76
C THR A 652 10.63 -24.26 -0.99
N LEU A 653 9.35 -23.87 -1.23
CA LEU A 653 8.86 -22.49 -1.21
C LEU A 653 9.70 -21.52 -2.07
N ALA A 654 9.65 -21.73 -3.38
CA ALA A 654 10.33 -20.91 -4.40
C ALA A 654 10.07 -19.39 -4.30
N THR A 655 8.92 -18.98 -3.76
CA THR A 655 8.52 -17.57 -3.65
C THR A 655 9.44 -16.73 -2.76
N ASP A 656 9.98 -17.28 -1.67
CA ASP A 656 10.77 -16.50 -0.71
C ASP A 656 12.23 -16.31 -1.14
N ILE A 657 12.79 -17.29 -1.84
CA ILE A 657 14.19 -17.23 -2.34
C ILE A 657 14.28 -16.20 -3.45
N TRP A 658 13.29 -16.18 -4.35
CA TRP A 658 13.24 -15.24 -5.48
C TRP A 658 13.12 -13.79 -5.06
N SER A 659 12.36 -13.46 -4.01
CA SER A 659 12.25 -12.09 -3.54
C SER A 659 13.59 -11.54 -3.02
N HIS A 660 14.39 -12.38 -2.37
CA HIS A 660 15.69 -11.99 -1.83
C HIS A 660 16.74 -11.81 -2.94
N ASP A 661 16.79 -12.73 -3.89
CA ASP A 661 17.73 -12.68 -5.01
C ASP A 661 17.43 -11.49 -5.93
N VAL A 662 16.15 -11.20 -6.19
CA VAL A 662 15.74 -10.02 -6.97
C VAL A 662 16.21 -8.73 -6.31
N MET A 663 16.06 -8.61 -4.98
CA MET A 663 16.55 -7.45 -4.25
C MET A 663 18.06 -7.28 -4.38
N ALA A 664 18.81 -8.37 -4.29
CA ALA A 664 20.28 -8.31 -4.47
C ALA A 664 20.66 -7.97 -5.91
N GLN A 665 19.97 -8.49 -6.91
CA GLN A 665 20.17 -8.13 -8.33
C GLN A 665 19.94 -6.63 -8.57
N VAL A 666 18.89 -6.07 -7.98
CA VAL A 666 18.61 -4.63 -8.00
C VAL A 666 19.76 -3.84 -7.36
N GLN A 667 20.23 -4.29 -6.19
CA GLN A 667 21.32 -3.62 -5.48
C GLN A 667 22.64 -3.65 -6.24
N VAL A 668 22.94 -4.73 -6.97
CA VAL A 668 24.13 -4.81 -7.83
C VAL A 668 24.11 -3.73 -8.90
N LEU A 669 23.01 -3.61 -9.64
CA LEU A 669 22.91 -2.59 -10.69
C LEU A 669 22.87 -1.19 -10.10
N LEU A 670 22.13 -0.98 -9.01
CA LEU A 670 22.06 0.30 -8.32
C LEU A 670 23.44 0.75 -7.83
N TYR A 671 24.26 -0.16 -7.33
CA TYR A 671 25.63 0.12 -6.94
C TYR A 671 26.43 0.74 -8.10
N TYR A 672 26.40 0.15 -9.29
CA TYR A 672 27.12 0.67 -10.46
C TYR A 672 26.52 1.97 -11.00
N LEU A 673 25.22 2.17 -10.86
CA LEU A 673 24.57 3.44 -11.22
C LEU A 673 24.98 4.58 -10.29
N GLN A 674 25.19 4.29 -9.00
CA GLN A 674 25.64 5.26 -8.00
C GLN A 674 27.16 5.48 -8.01
N HIS A 675 27.93 4.45 -8.36
CA HIS A 675 29.39 4.47 -8.41
C HIS A 675 29.90 4.10 -9.82
N PRO A 676 29.66 4.95 -10.82
CA PRO A 676 29.97 4.59 -12.19
C PRO A 676 31.49 4.44 -12.38
N PRO A 677 31.91 3.36 -13.04
CA PRO A 677 33.34 3.17 -13.39
C PRO A 677 33.78 4.25 -14.39
N ILE A 678 34.99 4.70 -14.28
CA ILE A 678 35.51 5.88 -14.97
C ILE A 678 35.54 5.65 -16.49
N SER A 679 36.15 4.57 -16.97
CA SER A 679 36.10 4.19 -18.38
C SER A 679 36.58 2.75 -18.62
N PHE A 680 36.23 2.17 -19.79
CA PHE A 680 36.77 0.86 -20.21
C PHE A 680 38.30 0.84 -20.23
N ALA A 681 38.94 1.90 -20.75
CA ALA A 681 40.41 2.00 -20.85
C ALA A 681 41.08 2.02 -19.48
N GLU A 682 40.50 2.69 -18.50
CA GLU A 682 41.00 2.73 -17.12
C GLU A 682 40.78 1.42 -16.38
N LEU A 683 39.60 0.81 -16.54
CA LEU A 683 39.32 -0.51 -15.96
C LEU A 683 40.35 -1.56 -16.42
N LYS A 684 40.75 -1.55 -17.68
CA LYS A 684 41.75 -2.50 -18.24
C LYS A 684 43.20 -2.09 -18.01
N ARG A 685 43.50 -0.82 -17.84
CA ARG A 685 44.85 -0.33 -17.57
C ARG A 685 45.38 -0.78 -16.21
N ASN A 686 44.53 -0.79 -15.18
CA ASN A 686 44.88 -1.23 -13.83
C ASN A 686 45.12 -2.73 -13.69
N THR A 687 44.79 -3.56 -14.69
CA THR A 687 45.12 -5.01 -14.71
C THR A 687 46.57 -5.30 -15.13
N LEU A 688 47.25 -4.36 -15.80
CA LEU A 688 48.64 -4.53 -16.24
C LEU A 688 49.67 -4.30 -15.12
N TYR A 689 49.31 -3.61 -14.04
CA TYR A 689 50.21 -3.30 -12.93
C TYR A 689 50.32 -4.37 -11.84
N PHE A 690 49.40 -5.36 -11.79
CA PHE A 690 49.41 -6.41 -10.79
C PHE A 690 49.90 -7.78 -11.29
N SER A 691 50.42 -7.87 -12.51
CA SER A 691 50.87 -9.14 -13.13
C SER A 691 52.38 -9.35 -13.14
N THR A 692 53.17 -8.54 -12.42
CA THR A 692 54.64 -8.66 -12.45
C THR A 692 55.29 -8.66 -11.07
N ASP A 693 54.68 -9.37 -10.09
CA ASP A 693 55.42 -9.77 -8.89
C ASP A 693 54.80 -11.03 -8.26
N VAL A 694 55.21 -12.19 -8.75
CA VAL A 694 55.41 -13.43 -7.97
C VAL A 694 56.55 -14.20 -8.67
#